data_6d1cd152b686b3fcc03ef942f9a1248a
#
_entry.id   6d1cd152b686b3fcc03ef942f9a1248a
#
_cell.length_a   1.000
_cell.length_b   1.000
_cell.length_c   1.000
_cell.angle_alpha   90.00
_cell.angle_beta   90.00
_cell.angle_gamma   90.00
#
_symmetry.space_group_name_H-M   'P 1'
#
loop_
_entity.id
_entity.type
_entity.pdbx_description
1 polymer ?
#
loop_
_entity_poly.entity_id
_entity_poly.type
_entity_poly.pdbx_seq_one_letter_code
_entity_poly.pdbx_strand_id
1 'polypeptide(L)'
;MKLYLSILILTFWFCPPVFGQPQHVITRYSIEDGLPQQTITGITKDRNGYMWFTTWNGICRFDGHSFVTYRVLPGDSNDLATNRIDDIKIDAHNQLWLLDDENSLYRFSPENSKFDHFASQTAPVQNIFTLSDGDTWVFQTDGRLLRIRPNEETMDCLQILDSSSQVRSIISLVQNQDIIWIIADRGIYKFSKEDGKLTPILSSPNRFYSFRKWEGMFILGSDNGQLYIYDPKKDTHSILKFNTTNPLIRIKAYDSKHFLVIAENDGFFLTEGYQGEGTHYTTSNQLLSNQINALYEDNNQKHIWVAYKNTAMITRIKPFSTYYKHYQLKTQEYNNSQRSLSQDRNGRLWVFSKNEALNYYDEKADEFLLFSISRNSQESRQPRIKKIYFDNQNNLWIARQPKGLIKVSFKNDLFTLSVPDVKGYPSTNELRSIMEDADHNIWVGGKNGDIQVYDKDKNFLGFLNSTGKLSHQAEYLGAIYALLQDKEGNIWMGTRNEGIIKLVPQGKLNFQLKYYKANPADIFSLNCNFIFSLKEDKQGRIWVGTLGGGLNQITKDANGNERFIHSGNKLSDYPSRFSRIKNICIDHLDNIWLATTSGILLCRWSKDKLTYTPIVRNGNAKNSLSCDNVYDIFESSKHEIYVATFGGGLDKLTGFDEQGNGIFKNYSSPQMISNVPLTLAEDNEGNLWIPSENGLYRLFLENDSTEIYDNRFLPEGLLLTDSRACRLSNNEMLFGTDRGLLSIIPQQMKRNSYTSNLIITDIHINGEKKEPSYRSSGITLSHKENSFSINYETLDMKFPNKIEYAYRLKGFDNWNYVKNNRMAVYTNIPKGNYCFQVKSTNSDGVWSNKIKEISITILPSFWESIYGTILYFIIFILIVAISTYILFVIYKLRNRVAI
;
A
#
# COMPACT_ATOMS: atom_id res chain seq x y z
N MET A 1 -30.76 29.27 41.11
CA MET A 1 -30.87 27.89 40.58
C MET A 1 -31.34 27.78 39.12
N LYS A 2 -32.03 28.76 38.52
CA LYS A 2 -32.41 28.74 37.07
C LYS A 2 -31.30 29.22 36.14
N LEU A 3 -30.31 29.97 36.61
CA LEU A 3 -29.19 30.46 35.78
C LEU A 3 -28.05 29.46 35.60
N TYR A 4 -27.89 28.49 36.54
CA TYR A 4 -26.90 27.42 36.44
C TYR A 4 -27.35 26.25 35.54
N LEU A 5 -28.66 26.09 35.34
CA LEU A 5 -29.18 25.06 34.45
C LEU A 5 -29.06 25.42 32.99
N SER A 6 -29.05 26.72 32.65
CA SER A 6 -28.90 27.21 31.26
C SER A 6 -27.43 27.17 30.77
N ILE A 7 -26.44 27.20 31.66
CA ILE A 7 -25.02 27.05 31.31
C ILE A 7 -24.65 25.60 31.14
N LEU A 8 -25.33 24.68 31.84
CA LEU A 8 -25.07 23.22 31.69
C LEU A 8 -25.66 22.65 30.38
N ILE A 9 -26.66 23.30 29.78
CA ILE A 9 -27.29 22.86 28.52
C ILE A 9 -26.49 23.36 27.29
N LEU A 10 -25.72 24.46 27.42
CA LEU A 10 -24.92 25.02 26.32
C LEU A 10 -23.54 24.38 26.16
N THR A 11 -23.07 23.54 27.11
CA THR A 11 -21.79 22.83 26.98
C THR A 11 -21.90 21.43 26.36
N PHE A 12 -23.11 21.00 25.97
CA PHE A 12 -23.33 19.64 25.40
C PHE A 12 -23.44 19.61 23.87
N TRP A 13 -23.16 20.69 23.14
CA TRP A 13 -23.39 20.78 21.70
C TRP A 13 -22.12 20.88 20.83
N PHE A 14 -20.93 20.64 21.38
CA PHE A 14 -19.73 20.50 20.61
C PHE A 14 -18.94 19.27 21.03
N CYS A 15 -19.43 18.09 20.68
CA CYS A 15 -18.53 16.94 20.52
C CYS A 15 -17.97 17.07 19.09
N PRO A 16 -16.69 17.43 18.89
CA PRO A 16 -16.12 17.47 17.56
C PRO A 16 -16.16 16.05 17.00
N PRO A 17 -16.45 15.87 15.69
CA PRO A 17 -16.39 14.55 15.06
C PRO A 17 -15.02 13.96 15.33
N VAL A 18 -14.96 12.71 15.83
CA VAL A 18 -13.71 11.99 16.03
C VAL A 18 -13.21 11.60 14.65
N PHE A 19 -12.41 12.45 14.02
CA PHE A 19 -11.71 12.14 12.80
C PHE A 19 -10.70 11.03 13.09
N GLY A 20 -10.86 9.87 12.45
CA GLY A 20 -9.96 8.73 12.62
C GLY A 20 -8.58 9.04 12.05
N GLN A 21 -7.53 8.57 12.72
CA GLN A 21 -6.16 8.62 12.17
C GLN A 21 -6.10 7.86 10.84
N PRO A 22 -5.16 8.24 9.92
CA PRO A 22 -4.93 7.48 8.69
C PRO A 22 -4.76 6.01 9.00
N GLN A 23 -5.42 5.13 8.25
CA GLN A 23 -5.28 3.68 8.46
C GLN A 23 -3.82 3.27 8.28
N HIS A 24 -3.25 2.62 9.28
CA HIS A 24 -1.84 2.27 9.30
C HIS A 24 -1.57 1.01 10.12
N VAL A 25 -0.41 0.43 9.89
CA VAL A 25 0.18 -0.66 10.68
C VAL A 25 1.47 -0.16 11.29
N ILE A 26 1.60 -0.32 12.62
CA ILE A 26 2.81 0.03 13.35
C ILE A 26 3.62 -1.23 13.63
N THR A 27 4.85 -1.27 13.11
CA THR A 27 5.83 -2.30 13.45
C THR A 27 6.93 -1.66 14.30
N ARG A 28 7.27 -2.28 15.42
CA ARG A 28 8.33 -1.83 16.32
C ARG A 28 9.51 -2.77 16.21
N TYR A 29 10.71 -2.21 16.19
CA TYR A 29 11.95 -2.96 16.17
C TYR A 29 12.81 -2.58 17.36
N SER A 30 13.31 -3.59 18.06
CA SER A 30 14.16 -3.52 19.25
C SER A 30 15.45 -4.33 19.06
N ILE A 31 16.23 -4.47 20.10
CA ILE A 31 17.41 -5.35 20.12
C ILE A 31 16.99 -6.81 19.94
N GLU A 32 15.83 -7.21 20.45
CA GLU A 32 15.29 -8.57 20.29
C GLU A 32 14.99 -8.92 18.83
N ASP A 33 14.72 -7.91 18.00
CA ASP A 33 14.48 -8.06 16.57
C ASP A 33 15.77 -7.99 15.73
N GLY A 34 16.95 -7.84 16.38
CA GLY A 34 18.27 -7.84 15.75
C GLY A 34 18.89 -6.46 15.54
N LEU A 35 18.28 -5.37 16.05
CA LEU A 35 18.94 -4.05 16.07
C LEU A 35 20.20 -4.11 16.94
N PRO A 36 21.34 -3.57 16.50
CA PRO A 36 22.58 -3.60 17.28
C PRO A 36 22.50 -2.75 18.56
N GLN A 37 21.64 -1.71 18.56
CA GLN A 37 21.42 -0.82 19.70
C GLN A 37 20.13 0.01 19.52
N GLN A 38 19.51 0.44 20.60
CA GLN A 38 18.22 1.17 20.55
C GLN A 38 18.33 2.63 20.12
N THR A 39 19.51 3.25 20.15
CA THR A 39 19.72 4.63 19.72
C THR A 39 20.07 4.67 18.24
N ILE A 40 19.08 5.06 17.42
CA ILE A 40 19.26 5.24 15.98
C ILE A 40 19.66 6.69 15.72
N THR A 41 20.78 6.90 15.03
CA THR A 41 21.33 8.23 14.74
C THR A 41 21.06 8.66 13.31
N GLY A 42 21.07 7.71 12.33
CA GLY A 42 20.80 7.96 10.93
C GLY A 42 19.90 6.91 10.30
N ILE A 43 19.19 7.31 9.24
CA ILE A 43 18.32 6.44 8.43
C ILE A 43 18.52 6.80 6.97
N THR A 44 18.77 5.83 6.12
CA THR A 44 18.82 6.01 4.67
C THR A 44 18.37 4.74 3.94
N LYS A 45 18.09 4.84 2.64
CA LYS A 45 17.77 3.69 1.77
C LYS A 45 18.75 3.65 0.63
N ASP A 46 19.33 2.49 0.36
CA ASP A 46 20.24 2.31 -0.76
C ASP A 46 19.51 2.10 -2.10
N ARG A 47 20.25 2.08 -3.20
CA ARG A 47 19.70 1.88 -4.56
C ARG A 47 19.18 0.48 -4.82
N ASN A 48 19.68 -0.50 -4.06
CA ASN A 48 19.20 -1.86 -4.12
C ASN A 48 17.84 -2.02 -3.43
N GLY A 49 17.52 -1.09 -2.49
CA GLY A 49 16.28 -1.07 -1.75
C GLY A 49 16.41 -1.44 -0.27
N TYR A 50 17.60 -1.76 0.20
CA TYR A 50 17.86 -1.99 1.62
C TYR A 50 17.75 -0.71 2.44
N MET A 51 17.18 -0.83 3.64
CA MET A 51 17.24 0.24 4.63
C MET A 51 18.53 0.13 5.45
N TRP A 52 19.18 1.25 5.69
CA TRP A 52 20.39 1.36 6.49
C TRP A 52 20.15 2.27 7.69
N PHE A 53 20.64 1.84 8.85
CA PHE A 53 20.54 2.56 10.10
C PHE A 53 21.91 2.65 10.75
N THR A 54 22.26 3.84 11.22
CA THR A 54 23.42 4.05 12.08
C THR A 54 23.03 4.05 13.54
N THR A 55 23.89 3.55 14.38
CA THR A 55 23.67 3.43 15.82
C THR A 55 24.96 3.77 16.59
N TRP A 56 24.87 3.82 17.90
CA TRP A 56 26.06 3.89 18.76
C TRP A 56 26.78 2.56 18.92
N ASN A 57 26.40 1.51 18.18
CA ASN A 57 27.06 0.20 18.14
C ASN A 57 27.15 -0.33 16.70
N GLY A 58 27.68 0.48 15.79
CA GLY A 58 27.85 0.17 14.38
C GLY A 58 26.67 0.57 13.51
N ILE A 59 26.71 0.05 12.28
CA ILE A 59 25.64 0.23 11.29
C ILE A 59 24.88 -1.07 11.08
N CYS A 60 23.62 -1.01 10.69
CA CYS A 60 22.87 -2.20 10.31
C CYS A 60 22.09 -2.00 9.03
N ARG A 61 22.01 -3.07 8.25
CA ARG A 61 21.22 -3.21 7.03
C ARG A 61 19.94 -4.00 7.35
N PHE A 62 18.82 -3.55 6.81
CA PHE A 62 17.53 -4.22 6.95
C PHE A 62 16.94 -4.55 5.57
N ASP A 63 16.53 -5.79 5.38
CA ASP A 63 15.99 -6.32 4.12
C ASP A 63 14.45 -6.35 4.08
N GLY A 64 13.78 -6.02 5.18
CA GLY A 64 12.35 -6.16 5.39
C GLY A 64 12.00 -7.19 6.47
N HIS A 65 12.90 -8.11 6.77
CA HIS A 65 12.71 -9.21 7.72
C HIS A 65 13.77 -9.26 8.81
N SER A 66 15.04 -9.06 8.46
CA SER A 66 16.19 -9.24 9.36
C SER A 66 17.16 -8.07 9.32
N PHE A 67 17.86 -7.87 10.43
CA PHE A 67 18.95 -6.92 10.54
C PHE A 67 20.28 -7.62 10.42
N VAL A 68 21.16 -7.11 9.56
CA VAL A 68 22.57 -7.53 9.47
C VAL A 68 23.42 -6.40 10.00
N THR A 69 24.18 -6.66 11.06
CA THR A 69 25.00 -5.68 11.74
C THR A 69 26.45 -5.71 11.26
N TYR A 70 27.02 -4.54 11.01
CA TYR A 70 28.42 -4.30 10.69
C TYR A 70 29.02 -3.42 11.78
N ARG A 71 30.01 -3.96 12.50
CA ARG A 71 30.70 -3.30 13.62
C ARG A 71 32.08 -3.92 13.78
N VAL A 72 32.98 -3.18 14.40
CA VAL A 72 34.30 -3.69 14.79
C VAL A 72 34.20 -4.45 16.11
N LEU A 73 34.78 -5.64 16.14
CA LEU A 73 34.94 -6.45 17.34
C LEU A 73 36.40 -6.36 17.83
N PRO A 74 36.68 -6.55 19.14
CA PRO A 74 38.05 -6.55 19.66
C PRO A 74 38.92 -7.60 18.92
N GLY A 75 40.01 -7.14 18.31
CA GLY A 75 40.92 -7.98 17.50
C GLY A 75 40.62 -8.04 16.01
N ASP A 76 39.61 -7.35 15.53
CA ASP A 76 39.26 -7.26 14.12
C ASP A 76 40.13 -6.20 13.41
N SER A 77 40.61 -6.49 12.20
CA SER A 77 41.46 -5.57 11.41
C SER A 77 40.68 -4.55 10.56
N ASN A 78 39.40 -4.38 10.83
CA ASN A 78 38.58 -3.37 10.15
C ASN A 78 38.97 -1.96 10.61
N ASP A 79 39.08 -1.04 9.68
CA ASP A 79 39.60 0.31 9.89
C ASP A 79 38.63 1.29 10.60
N LEU A 80 37.57 0.83 11.24
CA LEU A 80 36.65 1.67 12.01
C LEU A 80 37.20 1.89 13.42
N ALA A 81 37.49 3.13 13.80
CA ALA A 81 38.08 3.44 15.11
C ALA A 81 37.07 3.34 16.26
N THR A 82 35.79 3.58 15.98
CA THR A 82 34.70 3.51 16.97
C THR A 82 33.43 2.96 16.32
N ASN A 83 32.62 2.24 17.10
CA ASN A 83 31.31 1.77 16.66
C ASN A 83 30.22 2.87 16.77
N ARG A 84 30.52 4.03 17.31
CA ARG A 84 29.56 5.10 17.52
C ARG A 84 29.45 5.99 16.29
N ILE A 85 28.44 5.72 15.46
CA ILE A 85 28.21 6.42 14.19
C ILE A 85 27.04 7.39 14.35
N ASP A 86 27.25 8.66 14.00
CA ASP A 86 26.28 9.74 14.22
C ASP A 86 25.51 10.13 12.96
N ASP A 87 26.09 10.01 11.76
CA ASP A 87 25.37 10.33 10.50
C ASP A 87 25.75 9.38 9.37
N ILE A 88 24.86 9.29 8.36
CA ILE A 88 25.01 8.45 7.18
C ILE A 88 24.52 9.18 5.93
N LYS A 89 25.30 9.11 4.86
CA LYS A 89 24.93 9.56 3.51
C LYS A 89 25.25 8.47 2.50
N ILE A 90 24.56 8.47 1.36
CA ILE A 90 24.79 7.52 0.27
C ILE A 90 25.22 8.29 -0.98
N ASP A 91 26.19 7.76 -1.72
CA ASP A 91 26.67 8.36 -2.97
C ASP A 91 26.05 7.74 -4.23
N ALA A 92 26.50 8.24 -5.38
CA ALA A 92 26.05 7.79 -6.68
C ALA A 92 26.43 6.34 -7.00
N HIS A 93 27.43 5.78 -6.35
CA HIS A 93 27.92 4.41 -6.53
C HIS A 93 27.43 3.45 -5.43
N ASN A 94 26.43 3.86 -4.65
CA ASN A 94 25.85 3.06 -3.57
C ASN A 94 26.80 2.80 -2.40
N GLN A 95 27.84 3.63 -2.23
CA GLN A 95 28.73 3.59 -1.08
C GLN A 95 28.12 4.40 0.07
N LEU A 96 28.27 3.93 1.30
CA LEU A 96 27.80 4.61 2.49
C LEU A 96 28.92 5.44 3.11
N TRP A 97 28.68 6.73 3.24
CA TRP A 97 29.59 7.67 3.91
C TRP A 97 29.10 7.89 5.33
N LEU A 98 29.97 7.65 6.30
CA LEU A 98 29.65 7.62 7.72
C LEU A 98 30.50 8.66 8.46
N LEU A 99 29.87 9.32 9.43
CA LEU A 99 30.56 10.16 10.41
C LEU A 99 30.40 9.54 11.80
N ASP A 100 31.50 9.44 12.53
CA ASP A 100 31.48 9.05 13.93
C ASP A 100 31.20 10.26 14.85
N ASP A 101 31.21 10.06 16.16
CA ASP A 101 30.95 11.09 17.17
C ASP A 101 32.10 12.13 17.30
N GLU A 102 33.28 11.84 16.76
CA GLU A 102 34.39 12.77 16.62
C GLU A 102 34.43 13.47 15.25
N ASN A 103 33.44 13.21 14.37
CA ASN A 103 33.35 13.66 12.98
C ASN A 103 34.50 13.16 12.10
N SER A 104 35.03 11.96 12.38
CA SER A 104 35.91 11.23 11.48
C SER A 104 35.10 10.59 10.34
N LEU A 105 35.70 10.48 9.17
CA LEU A 105 35.03 10.04 7.96
C LEU A 105 35.40 8.61 7.60
N TYR A 106 34.36 7.83 7.32
CA TYR A 106 34.47 6.46 6.82
C TYR A 106 33.64 6.27 5.57
N ARG A 107 34.11 5.41 4.66
CA ARG A 107 33.33 4.88 3.54
C ARG A 107 33.10 3.39 3.80
N PHE A 108 31.84 2.97 3.76
CA PHE A 108 31.48 1.54 3.84
C PHE A 108 30.99 1.07 2.47
N SER A 109 31.58 0.00 1.98
CA SER A 109 31.17 -0.67 0.76
C SER A 109 30.25 -1.85 1.08
N PRO A 110 28.97 -1.78 0.73
CA PRO A 110 28.01 -2.87 0.97
C PRO A 110 28.37 -4.18 0.22
N GLU A 111 29.13 -4.10 -0.87
CA GLU A 111 29.48 -5.24 -1.72
C GLU A 111 30.52 -6.15 -1.08
N ASN A 112 31.51 -5.60 -0.43
CA ASN A 112 32.62 -6.34 0.19
C ASN A 112 32.63 -6.24 1.72
N SER A 113 31.66 -5.52 2.29
CA SER A 113 31.51 -5.32 3.75
C SER A 113 32.76 -4.68 4.41
N LYS A 114 33.51 -3.88 3.66
CA LYS A 114 34.76 -3.25 4.13
C LYS A 114 34.51 -1.78 4.48
N PHE A 115 35.11 -1.34 5.58
CA PHE A 115 35.23 0.07 5.93
C PHE A 115 36.59 0.60 5.45
N ASP A 116 36.57 1.73 4.76
CA ASP A 116 37.76 2.50 4.45
C ASP A 116 37.78 3.75 5.35
N HIS A 117 38.84 3.98 6.11
CA HIS A 117 38.99 5.12 6.97
C HIS A 117 39.76 6.22 6.27
N PHE A 118 39.13 7.36 6.09
CA PHE A 118 39.78 8.55 5.52
C PHE A 118 40.27 9.43 6.68
N ALA A 119 41.35 9.00 7.29
CA ALA A 119 42.01 9.69 8.37
C ALA A 119 42.75 10.91 7.85
N SER A 120 42.05 11.97 7.70
CA SER A 120 42.76 13.24 7.65
C SER A 120 42.54 13.98 8.96
N GLN A 121 43.27 13.65 9.69
CA GLN A 121 43.58 13.61 11.08
C GLN A 121 43.91 14.95 11.71
N THR A 122 43.65 16.06 11.08
CA THR A 122 43.94 17.37 11.63
C THR A 122 42.74 18.25 11.93
N ALA A 123 41.57 17.97 11.29
CA ALA A 123 40.36 18.74 11.53
C ALA A 123 39.05 17.96 11.29
N PRO A 124 38.01 18.18 12.11
CA PRO A 124 36.69 17.56 11.94
C PRO A 124 36.04 17.88 10.61
N VAL A 125 35.24 16.93 10.09
CA VAL A 125 34.43 17.11 8.88
C VAL A 125 33.22 18.00 9.18
N GLN A 126 33.06 19.06 8.37
CA GLN A 126 31.93 19.97 8.47
C GLN A 126 30.79 19.59 7.50
N ASN A 127 31.13 19.26 6.26
CA ASN A 127 30.15 18.90 5.22
C ASN A 127 30.67 17.82 4.26
N ILE A 128 29.78 16.97 3.79
CA ILE A 128 30.05 15.96 2.76
C ILE A 128 29.12 16.21 1.57
N PHE A 129 29.69 16.29 0.36
CA PHE A 129 28.95 16.45 -0.90
C PHE A 129 29.26 15.29 -1.82
N THR A 130 28.25 14.54 -2.24
CA THR A 130 28.38 13.46 -3.21
C THR A 130 27.88 13.93 -4.57
N LEU A 131 28.68 13.79 -5.61
CA LEU A 131 28.34 14.23 -6.96
C LEU A 131 27.80 13.07 -7.81
N SER A 132 27.22 13.41 -8.95
CA SER A 132 26.57 12.42 -9.84
C SER A 132 27.54 11.46 -10.53
N ASP A 133 28.78 11.83 -10.64
CA ASP A 133 29.88 11.02 -11.20
C ASP A 133 30.56 10.12 -10.16
N GLY A 134 30.16 10.24 -8.89
CA GLY A 134 30.66 9.43 -7.77
C GLY A 134 31.77 10.10 -6.97
N ASP A 135 32.34 11.22 -7.44
CA ASP A 135 33.29 11.99 -6.64
C ASP A 135 32.62 12.45 -5.35
N THR A 136 33.29 12.23 -4.23
CA THR A 136 32.85 12.72 -2.92
C THR A 136 33.80 13.84 -2.44
N TRP A 137 33.21 14.96 -2.06
CA TRP A 137 33.91 16.14 -1.63
C TRP A 137 33.61 16.40 -0.15
N VAL A 138 34.67 16.58 0.62
CA VAL A 138 34.59 16.72 2.08
C VAL A 138 35.20 18.06 2.49
N PHE A 139 34.42 18.88 3.17
CA PHE A 139 34.89 20.14 3.70
C PHE A 139 35.16 20.02 5.20
N GLN A 140 36.36 20.43 5.61
CA GLN A 140 36.82 20.37 7.00
C GLN A 140 36.74 21.73 7.68
N THR A 141 36.70 21.71 9.02
CA THR A 141 36.61 22.94 9.85
C THR A 141 37.82 23.86 9.74
N ASP A 142 38.95 23.34 9.28
CA ASP A 142 40.18 24.12 9.01
C ASP A 142 40.24 24.76 7.62
N GLY A 143 39.17 24.60 6.83
CA GLY A 143 39.03 25.20 5.50
C GLY A 143 39.60 24.38 4.36
N ARG A 144 40.05 23.16 4.61
CA ARG A 144 40.48 22.24 3.54
C ARG A 144 39.28 21.59 2.86
N LEU A 145 39.36 21.44 1.55
CA LEU A 145 38.43 20.69 0.71
C LEU A 145 39.14 19.46 0.16
N LEU A 146 38.67 18.30 0.57
CA LEU A 146 39.20 17.02 0.14
C LEU A 146 38.31 16.46 -0.96
N ARG A 147 38.93 15.96 -2.03
CA ARG A 147 38.25 15.20 -3.10
C ARG A 147 38.63 13.74 -3.00
N ILE A 148 37.65 12.89 -2.95
CA ILE A 148 37.78 11.42 -2.92
C ILE A 148 37.12 10.87 -4.18
N ARG A 149 37.91 10.19 -5.03
CA ARG A 149 37.40 9.58 -6.26
C ARG A 149 36.71 8.24 -5.95
N PRO A 150 35.80 7.78 -6.83
CA PRO A 150 35.20 6.47 -6.71
C PRO A 150 36.29 5.37 -6.65
N ASN A 151 36.13 4.44 -5.70
CA ASN A 151 37.03 3.28 -5.51
C ASN A 151 38.51 3.60 -5.21
N GLU A 152 38.90 4.85 -4.99
CA GLU A 152 40.22 5.20 -4.54
C GLU A 152 40.26 5.35 -3.00
N GLU A 153 41.37 4.95 -2.39
CA GLU A 153 41.63 5.14 -0.95
C GLU A 153 42.42 6.45 -0.71
N THR A 154 42.89 7.11 -1.77
CA THR A 154 43.66 8.33 -1.71
C THR A 154 42.78 9.58 -1.84
N MET A 155 43.19 10.67 -1.25
CA MET A 155 42.48 11.96 -1.25
C MET A 155 43.33 13.04 -1.91
N ASP A 156 42.70 13.78 -2.82
CA ASP A 156 43.27 15.04 -3.28
C ASP A 156 42.93 16.16 -2.30
N CYS A 157 43.92 16.84 -1.75
CA CYS A 157 43.70 17.96 -0.83
C CYS A 157 43.80 19.28 -1.59
N LEU A 158 42.67 20.00 -1.63
CA LEU A 158 42.61 21.34 -2.24
C LEU A 158 42.49 22.38 -1.13
N GLN A 159 43.36 23.32 -1.13
CA GLN A 159 43.26 24.45 -0.18
C GLN A 159 42.47 25.58 -0.83
N ILE A 160 41.27 25.86 -0.36
CA ILE A 160 40.42 26.95 -0.85
C ILE A 160 40.90 28.27 -0.27
N LEU A 161 41.72 28.21 0.77
CA LEU A 161 42.18 29.37 1.50
C LEU A 161 43.48 29.92 0.87
N ASP A 162 43.37 31.05 0.23
CA ASP A 162 44.45 32.02 0.22
C ASP A 162 44.49 32.71 1.60
N SER A 163 45.69 33.12 2.10
CA SER A 163 45.87 33.72 3.41
C SER A 163 45.01 34.98 3.68
N SER A 164 44.31 35.46 2.66
CA SER A 164 43.38 36.58 2.65
C SER A 164 41.87 36.16 2.66
N SER A 165 41.51 34.92 2.31
CA SER A 165 40.12 34.49 2.19
C SER A 165 39.63 33.80 3.44
N GLN A 166 38.68 34.44 4.17
CA GLN A 166 38.06 33.89 5.39
C GLN A 166 36.88 32.99 5.09
N VAL A 167 37.02 32.04 4.16
CA VAL A 167 35.97 31.01 3.91
C VAL A 167 35.78 30.14 5.14
N ARG A 168 34.58 30.10 5.70
CA ARG A 168 34.24 29.29 6.89
C ARG A 168 33.33 28.12 6.58
N SER A 169 32.63 28.13 5.43
CA SER A 169 31.73 27.07 5.03
C SER A 169 31.55 26.99 3.52
N ILE A 170 31.31 25.78 3.02
CA ILE A 170 30.82 25.54 1.66
C ILE A 170 29.32 25.33 1.75
N ILE A 171 28.56 26.11 0.96
CA ILE A 171 27.11 26.08 0.91
C ILE A 171 26.63 24.97 -0.03
N SER A 172 27.26 24.84 -1.21
CA SER A 172 26.86 23.86 -2.23
C SER A 172 27.98 23.58 -3.22
N LEU A 173 27.89 22.42 -3.87
CA LEU A 173 28.67 22.08 -5.08
C LEU A 173 27.72 21.86 -6.25
N VAL A 174 28.10 22.37 -7.45
CA VAL A 174 27.31 22.20 -8.67
C VAL A 174 28.20 21.63 -9.76
N GLN A 175 27.94 20.41 -10.19
CA GLN A 175 28.64 19.76 -11.28
C GLN A 175 28.02 20.14 -12.63
N ASN A 176 28.88 20.48 -13.61
CA ASN A 176 28.51 20.66 -14.99
C ASN A 176 29.64 20.06 -15.86
N GLN A 177 29.44 18.80 -16.30
CA GLN A 177 30.47 18.02 -17.01
C GLN A 177 31.77 17.95 -16.18
N ASP A 178 32.89 18.41 -16.70
CA ASP A 178 34.20 18.39 -16.08
C ASP A 178 34.50 19.61 -15.18
N ILE A 179 33.52 20.48 -15.05
CA ILE A 179 33.63 21.68 -14.21
C ILE A 179 32.78 21.46 -12.93
N ILE A 180 33.39 21.73 -11.77
CA ILE A 180 32.70 21.78 -10.49
C ILE A 180 32.73 23.23 -10.00
N TRP A 181 31.54 23.76 -9.78
CA TRP A 181 31.33 25.05 -9.13
C TRP A 181 31.23 24.86 -7.63
N ILE A 182 32.09 25.51 -6.88
CA ILE A 182 32.16 25.49 -5.44
C ILE A 182 31.58 26.79 -4.91
N ILE A 183 30.43 26.71 -4.24
CA ILE A 183 29.74 27.87 -3.67
C ILE A 183 30.11 27.96 -2.20
N ALA A 184 30.96 28.89 -1.88
CA ALA A 184 31.43 29.14 -0.52
C ALA A 184 30.72 30.35 0.10
N ASP A 185 30.83 30.50 1.42
CA ASP A 185 30.21 31.62 2.15
C ASP A 185 30.83 32.99 1.85
N ARG A 186 31.94 33.04 1.07
CA ARG A 186 32.60 34.29 0.68
C ARG A 186 32.84 34.42 -0.83
N GLY A 187 32.34 33.44 -1.63
CA GLY A 187 32.54 33.51 -3.07
C GLY A 187 32.18 32.27 -3.86
N ILE A 188 32.43 32.33 -5.15
CA ILE A 188 32.26 31.24 -6.10
C ILE A 188 33.60 30.86 -6.65
N TYR A 189 33.92 29.57 -6.63
CA TYR A 189 35.15 29.02 -7.22
C TYR A 189 34.79 28.01 -8.30
N LYS A 190 35.67 27.93 -9.31
CA LYS A 190 35.57 26.96 -10.39
C LYS A 190 36.73 25.98 -10.29
N PHE A 191 36.40 24.70 -10.24
CA PHE A 191 37.38 23.62 -10.32
C PHE A 191 37.25 22.89 -11.66
N SER A 192 38.35 22.78 -12.40
CA SER A 192 38.44 21.99 -13.62
C SER A 192 39.04 20.63 -13.32
N LYS A 193 38.36 19.57 -13.78
CA LYS A 193 38.82 18.18 -13.58
C LYS A 193 40.00 17.82 -14.49
N GLU A 194 40.09 18.48 -15.66
CA GLU A 194 41.12 18.20 -16.66
C GLU A 194 42.53 18.62 -16.18
N ASP A 195 42.65 19.81 -15.61
CA ASP A 195 43.94 20.38 -15.18
C ASP A 195 44.10 20.43 -13.65
N GLY A 196 43.08 20.00 -12.91
CA GLY A 196 43.10 20.00 -11.44
C GLY A 196 43.15 21.38 -10.81
N LYS A 197 42.84 22.44 -11.57
CA LYS A 197 43.01 23.82 -11.12
C LYS A 197 41.77 24.39 -10.49
N LEU A 198 41.95 25.01 -9.32
CA LEU A 198 40.92 25.77 -8.63
C LEU A 198 41.12 27.26 -8.91
N THR A 199 40.11 27.93 -9.46
CA THR A 199 40.13 29.35 -9.79
C THR A 199 38.99 30.09 -9.07
N PRO A 200 39.31 31.22 -8.36
CA PRO A 200 38.26 32.07 -7.82
C PRO A 200 37.58 32.84 -8.97
N ILE A 201 36.24 32.87 -8.95
CA ILE A 201 35.43 33.55 -9.96
C ILE A 201 34.76 34.80 -9.40
N LEU A 202 34.14 34.66 -8.23
CA LEU A 202 33.49 35.77 -7.52
C LEU A 202 33.96 35.79 -6.07
N SER A 203 34.49 36.92 -5.63
CA SER A 203 34.79 37.16 -4.22
C SER A 203 33.86 38.25 -3.69
N SER A 204 33.34 38.08 -2.51
CA SER A 204 32.41 39.02 -1.90
C SER A 204 32.82 39.43 -0.49
N PRO A 205 32.75 40.73 -0.14
CA PRO A 205 32.91 41.18 1.24
C PRO A 205 31.75 40.71 2.11
N ASN A 206 30.56 40.49 1.54
CA ASN A 206 29.39 40.01 2.21
C ASN A 206 29.41 38.49 2.30
N ARG A 207 28.84 37.95 3.38
CA ARG A 207 28.74 36.51 3.59
C ARG A 207 27.49 35.94 2.94
N PHE A 208 27.62 34.87 2.18
CA PHE A 208 26.50 34.14 1.63
C PHE A 208 26.00 33.09 2.64
N TYR A 209 24.67 32.95 2.78
CA TYR A 209 23.99 31.99 3.66
C TYR A 209 23.16 30.96 2.90
N SER A 210 22.75 31.28 1.68
CA SER A 210 21.88 30.44 0.87
C SER A 210 22.26 30.45 -0.60
N PHE A 211 21.94 29.34 -1.27
CA PHE A 211 22.21 29.14 -2.68
C PHE A 211 21.05 28.41 -3.37
N ARG A 212 20.79 28.78 -4.61
CA ARG A 212 19.89 28.07 -5.51
C ARG A 212 20.36 28.18 -6.95
N LYS A 213 20.37 27.04 -7.70
CA LYS A 213 20.49 27.04 -9.14
C LYS A 213 19.09 27.21 -9.74
N TRP A 214 18.90 28.21 -10.62
CA TRP A 214 17.65 28.54 -11.27
C TRP A 214 17.90 28.96 -12.72
N GLU A 215 17.26 28.32 -13.71
CA GLU A 215 17.40 28.61 -15.14
C GLU A 215 18.85 28.72 -15.62
N GLY A 216 19.76 27.98 -15.03
CA GLY A 216 21.21 28.03 -15.31
C GLY A 216 22.00 29.09 -14.55
N MET A 217 21.31 30.03 -13.88
CA MET A 217 21.92 31.07 -13.04
C MET A 217 22.20 30.54 -11.64
N PHE A 218 23.17 31.11 -10.95
CA PHE A 218 23.46 30.87 -9.52
C PHE A 218 22.98 32.04 -8.69
N ILE A 219 22.04 31.77 -7.80
CA ILE A 219 21.41 32.76 -6.95
C ILE A 219 21.89 32.56 -5.50
N LEU A 220 22.49 33.59 -4.91
CA LEU A 220 23.07 33.57 -3.57
C LEU A 220 22.47 34.66 -2.68
N GLY A 221 22.00 34.25 -1.49
CA GLY A 221 21.50 35.20 -0.49
C GLY A 221 22.61 35.61 0.49
N SER A 222 22.80 36.92 0.66
CA SER A 222 23.86 37.51 1.51
C SER A 222 23.38 37.91 2.90
N ASP A 223 24.32 38.28 3.76
CA ASP A 223 24.11 38.73 5.14
C ASP A 223 23.48 40.12 5.28
N ASN A 224 23.44 40.92 4.21
CA ASN A 224 22.96 42.29 4.20
C ASN A 224 21.70 42.53 3.35
N GLY A 225 20.86 41.49 3.17
CA GLY A 225 19.60 41.59 2.41
C GLY A 225 19.78 41.70 0.91
N GLN A 226 20.94 41.32 0.36
CA GLN A 226 21.20 41.34 -1.09
C GLN A 226 21.21 39.94 -1.68
N LEU A 227 20.65 39.80 -2.88
CA LEU A 227 20.69 38.61 -3.69
C LEU A 227 21.70 38.78 -4.83
N TYR A 228 22.70 37.94 -4.84
CA TYR A 228 23.67 37.90 -5.93
C TYR A 228 23.25 36.89 -6.98
N ILE A 229 23.18 37.32 -8.23
CA ILE A 229 22.76 36.51 -9.38
C ILE A 229 23.95 36.42 -10.32
N TYR A 230 24.55 35.24 -10.41
CA TYR A 230 25.69 34.99 -11.26
C TYR A 230 25.31 34.11 -12.47
N ASP A 231 25.68 34.59 -13.69
CA ASP A 231 25.52 33.84 -14.94
C ASP A 231 26.82 33.09 -15.28
N PRO A 232 26.88 31.75 -15.09
CA PRO A 232 28.08 30.98 -15.34
C PRO A 232 28.42 30.85 -16.83
N LYS A 233 27.52 31.24 -17.77
CA LYS A 233 27.76 31.23 -19.21
C LYS A 233 28.40 32.53 -19.68
N LYS A 234 27.99 33.66 -19.11
CA LYS A 234 28.45 34.98 -19.50
C LYS A 234 29.56 35.51 -18.60
N ASP A 235 29.82 34.83 -17.48
CA ASP A 235 30.77 35.28 -16.44
C ASP A 235 30.45 36.69 -15.92
N THR A 236 29.16 36.96 -15.69
CA THR A 236 28.66 38.24 -15.19
C THR A 236 27.78 38.04 -13.99
N HIS A 237 27.76 39.05 -13.11
CA HIS A 237 26.83 39.03 -11.97
C HIS A 237 26.04 40.35 -11.85
N SER A 238 24.87 40.23 -11.23
CA SER A 238 24.02 41.35 -10.85
C SER A 238 23.60 41.21 -9.39
N ILE A 239 23.22 42.33 -8.78
CA ILE A 239 22.78 42.35 -7.38
C ILE A 239 21.36 42.93 -7.31
N LEU A 240 20.45 42.13 -6.72
CA LEU A 240 19.11 42.57 -6.37
C LEU A 240 19.06 42.86 -4.88
N LYS A 241 18.63 44.05 -4.51
CA LYS A 241 18.48 44.49 -3.13
C LYS A 241 17.03 44.27 -2.68
N PHE A 242 16.87 43.64 -1.51
CA PHE A 242 15.58 43.52 -0.83
C PHE A 242 15.44 44.63 0.21
N ASN A 243 14.20 45.01 0.54
CA ASN A 243 13.93 46.01 1.59
C ASN A 243 14.12 45.40 2.99
N THR A 244 15.30 44.85 3.22
CA THR A 244 15.75 44.26 4.49
C THR A 244 17.27 44.39 4.59
N THR A 245 17.79 44.50 5.81
CA THR A 245 19.22 44.41 6.10
C THR A 245 19.58 43.06 6.73
N ASN A 246 18.60 42.17 6.89
CA ASN A 246 18.79 40.89 7.54
C ASN A 246 19.33 39.83 6.56
N PRO A 247 20.06 38.80 7.04
CA PRO A 247 20.61 37.74 6.23
C PRO A 247 19.52 36.99 5.46
N LEU A 248 19.76 36.71 4.17
CA LEU A 248 18.90 35.89 3.32
C LEU A 248 19.31 34.41 3.48
N ILE A 249 18.68 33.72 4.44
CA ILE A 249 19.13 32.43 4.96
C ILE A 249 18.69 31.23 4.12
N ARG A 250 17.67 31.37 3.25
CA ARG A 250 17.18 30.27 2.42
C ARG A 250 16.48 30.77 1.17
N ILE A 251 16.76 30.10 0.05
CA ILE A 251 16.12 30.32 -1.26
C ILE A 251 15.46 29.02 -1.70
N LYS A 252 14.17 29.06 -2.07
CA LYS A 252 13.39 27.93 -2.56
C LYS A 252 12.63 28.31 -3.82
N ALA A 253 12.46 27.36 -4.77
CA ALA A 253 11.52 27.53 -5.88
C ALA A 253 10.10 27.42 -5.36
N TYR A 254 9.18 28.26 -5.80
CA TYR A 254 7.74 28.12 -5.60
C TYR A 254 7.08 27.49 -6.83
N ASP A 255 7.34 28.04 -8.00
CA ASP A 255 6.90 27.49 -9.27
C ASP A 255 7.97 27.72 -10.37
N SER A 256 7.64 27.58 -11.63
CA SER A 256 8.58 27.83 -12.75
C SER A 256 8.99 29.28 -12.92
N LYS A 257 8.26 30.23 -12.33
CA LYS A 257 8.50 31.70 -12.45
C LYS A 257 8.89 32.37 -11.15
N HIS A 258 8.52 31.79 -10.02
CA HIS A 258 8.65 32.41 -8.70
C HIS A 258 9.55 31.61 -7.77
N PHE A 259 10.27 32.31 -6.91
CA PHE A 259 11.02 31.71 -5.81
C PHE A 259 10.82 32.48 -4.50
N LEU A 260 11.01 31.76 -3.40
CA LEU A 260 10.89 32.24 -2.04
C LEU A 260 12.25 32.53 -1.47
N VAL A 261 12.41 33.70 -0.83
CA VAL A 261 13.62 34.10 -0.13
C VAL A 261 13.26 34.36 1.33
N ILE A 262 13.82 33.55 2.25
CA ILE A 262 13.61 33.75 3.69
C ILE A 262 14.68 34.69 4.21
N ALA A 263 14.25 35.79 4.83
CA ALA A 263 15.09 36.70 5.59
C ALA A 263 15.08 36.34 7.09
N GLU A 264 16.23 36.32 7.71
CA GLU A 264 16.35 35.97 9.13
C GLU A 264 15.63 37.01 9.99
N ASN A 265 14.68 36.56 10.83
CA ASN A 265 13.84 37.39 11.68
C ASN A 265 13.00 38.47 10.95
N ASP A 266 12.87 38.39 9.63
CA ASP A 266 12.13 39.37 8.81
C ASP A 266 11.19 38.73 7.79
N GLY A 267 10.68 37.54 8.07
CA GLY A 267 9.71 36.87 7.23
C GLY A 267 10.28 36.30 5.94
N PHE A 268 9.55 36.41 4.82
CA PHE A 268 10.00 35.95 3.51
C PHE A 268 9.48 36.81 2.35
N PHE A 269 10.19 36.76 1.25
CA PHE A 269 9.84 37.41 -0.02
C PHE A 269 9.41 36.34 -1.04
N LEU A 270 8.38 36.62 -1.81
CA LEU A 270 7.99 35.86 -3.00
C LEU A 270 8.27 36.71 -4.23
N THR A 271 9.26 36.34 -5.02
CA THR A 271 9.74 37.13 -6.16
C THR A 271 9.37 36.47 -7.49
N GLU A 272 9.13 37.30 -8.55
CA GLU A 272 9.01 36.82 -9.93
C GLU A 272 10.39 36.87 -10.60
N GLY A 273 11.09 35.72 -10.63
CA GLY A 273 12.47 35.65 -11.10
C GLY A 273 13.39 36.57 -10.32
N TYR A 274 14.26 37.30 -11.05
CA TYR A 274 15.22 38.26 -10.48
C TYR A 274 14.95 39.73 -10.92
N GLN A 275 13.71 40.02 -11.32
CA GLN A 275 13.34 41.35 -11.85
C GLN A 275 12.89 42.34 -10.76
N GLY A 276 12.69 41.87 -9.51
CA GLY A 276 12.30 42.73 -8.39
C GLY A 276 12.20 41.96 -7.08
N GLU A 277 12.06 42.67 -5.96
CA GLU A 277 11.99 42.08 -4.62
C GLU A 277 10.65 41.34 -4.35
N GLY A 278 9.63 41.57 -5.16
CA GLY A 278 8.33 40.86 -5.08
C GLY A 278 7.50 41.25 -3.85
N THR A 279 6.70 40.32 -3.37
CA THR A 279 5.82 40.54 -2.19
C THR A 279 6.52 40.12 -0.90
N HIS A 280 6.62 41.04 0.06
CA HIS A 280 7.18 40.80 1.40
C HIS A 280 6.09 40.32 2.36
N TYR A 281 6.22 39.13 2.91
CA TYR A 281 5.33 38.53 3.91
C TYR A 281 5.95 38.67 5.31
N THR A 282 5.22 39.38 6.21
CA THR A 282 5.64 39.67 7.59
C THR A 282 4.46 39.62 8.55
N THR A 283 4.73 39.90 9.83
CA THR A 283 3.67 40.05 10.85
C THR A 283 2.73 41.23 10.61
N SER A 284 3.11 42.18 9.76
CA SER A 284 2.24 43.29 9.40
C SER A 284 1.16 42.92 8.38
N ASN A 285 1.25 41.76 7.71
CA ASN A 285 0.27 41.34 6.72
C ASN A 285 -0.32 39.94 6.96
N GLN A 286 0.47 38.87 6.93
CA GLN A 286 -0.12 37.50 6.96
C GLN A 286 0.59 36.54 7.89
N LEU A 287 1.74 36.88 8.47
CA LEU A 287 2.50 36.01 9.35
C LEU A 287 2.18 36.23 10.84
N LEU A 288 2.29 35.17 11.65
CA LEU A 288 2.24 35.24 13.09
C LEU A 288 3.57 35.71 13.72
N SER A 289 4.67 35.35 13.06
CA SER A 289 6.01 35.69 13.49
C SER A 289 6.92 35.82 12.28
N ASN A 290 7.84 36.78 12.31
CA ASN A 290 8.88 36.91 11.30
C ASN A 290 10.02 35.89 11.46
N GLN A 291 10.04 35.13 12.57
CA GLN A 291 11.02 34.06 12.82
C GLN A 291 10.58 32.75 12.20
N ILE A 292 10.85 32.60 10.89
CA ILE A 292 10.50 31.41 10.13
C ILE A 292 11.52 30.31 10.39
N ASN A 293 11.03 29.11 10.67
CA ASN A 293 11.83 27.90 10.77
C ASN A 293 11.84 27.08 9.47
N ALA A 294 10.66 26.87 8.87
CA ALA A 294 10.50 26.12 7.62
C ALA A 294 9.37 26.65 6.77
N LEU A 295 9.56 26.61 5.46
CA LEU A 295 8.53 26.82 4.45
C LEU A 295 8.33 25.52 3.66
N TYR A 296 7.10 25.22 3.35
CA TYR A 296 6.71 24.11 2.48
C TYR A 296 5.74 24.61 1.41
N GLU A 297 6.04 24.32 0.15
CA GLU A 297 5.20 24.66 -1.01
C GLU A 297 4.30 23.48 -1.36
N ASP A 298 3.01 23.66 -1.29
CA ASP A 298 2.03 22.72 -1.80
C ASP A 298 1.74 23.03 -3.26
N ASN A 299 2.40 22.34 -4.18
CA ASN A 299 2.26 22.57 -5.62
C ASN A 299 0.89 22.16 -6.16
N ASN A 300 0.18 21.26 -5.49
CA ASN A 300 -1.15 20.79 -5.90
C ASN A 300 -2.22 21.84 -5.61
N GLN A 301 -2.16 22.43 -4.42
CA GLN A 301 -3.12 23.44 -3.96
C GLN A 301 -2.62 24.88 -4.14
N LYS A 302 -1.38 25.07 -4.59
CA LYS A 302 -0.71 26.39 -4.73
C LYS A 302 -0.73 27.22 -3.44
N HIS A 303 -0.51 26.56 -2.31
CA HIS A 303 -0.39 27.19 -0.99
C HIS A 303 1.05 27.15 -0.48
N ILE A 304 1.37 28.10 0.42
CA ILE A 304 2.62 28.09 1.19
C ILE A 304 2.29 27.83 2.66
N TRP A 305 2.94 26.83 3.23
CA TRP A 305 2.85 26.51 4.64
C TRP A 305 4.09 27.04 5.38
N VAL A 306 3.85 27.81 6.44
CA VAL A 306 4.90 28.49 7.20
C VAL A 306 4.95 27.95 8.62
N ALA A 307 6.08 27.40 9.03
CA ALA A 307 6.38 27.00 10.42
C ALA A 307 7.32 27.99 11.06
N TYR A 308 7.07 28.34 12.32
CA TYR A 308 7.82 29.35 13.07
C TYR A 308 8.75 28.72 14.12
N LYS A 309 9.81 29.47 14.55
CA LYS A 309 10.77 28.99 15.54
C LYS A 309 10.16 28.83 16.95
N ASN A 310 9.36 29.77 17.40
CA ASN A 310 9.02 29.93 18.82
C ASN A 310 7.53 29.76 19.13
N THR A 311 6.76 29.20 18.21
CA THR A 311 5.32 29.00 18.41
C THR A 311 4.87 27.65 17.88
N ALA A 312 3.90 27.00 18.53
CA ALA A 312 3.29 25.77 18.06
C ALA A 312 2.20 26.04 17.02
N MET A 313 2.42 27.03 16.15
CA MET A 313 1.48 27.45 15.12
C MET A 313 2.07 27.20 13.73
N ILE A 314 1.19 26.96 12.77
CA ILE A 314 1.48 26.87 11.32
C ILE A 314 0.55 27.85 10.61
N THR A 315 1.05 28.55 9.60
CA THR A 315 0.21 29.41 8.76
C THR A 315 0.14 28.85 7.34
N ARG A 316 -1.05 28.75 6.78
CA ARG A 316 -1.29 28.49 5.36
C ARG A 316 -1.58 29.81 4.66
N ILE A 317 -0.84 30.10 3.61
CA ILE A 317 -0.97 31.31 2.80
C ILE A 317 -1.29 30.90 1.37
N LYS A 318 -2.27 31.57 0.76
CA LYS A 318 -2.48 31.50 -0.70
C LYS A 318 -1.76 32.72 -1.32
N PRO A 319 -0.64 32.51 -2.04
CA PRO A 319 0.12 33.61 -2.64
C PRO A 319 -0.76 34.46 -3.56
N PHE A 320 -0.38 35.75 -3.68
CA PHE A 320 -1.07 36.74 -4.51
C PHE A 320 -2.55 36.98 -4.12
N SER A 321 -2.90 36.63 -2.88
CA SER A 321 -4.22 36.85 -2.31
C SER A 321 -4.13 37.35 -0.86
N THR A 322 -5.23 37.82 -0.31
CA THR A 322 -5.35 38.18 1.11
C THR A 322 -5.70 37.00 2.00
N TYR A 323 -5.84 35.78 1.41
CA TYR A 323 -6.25 34.61 2.15
C TYR A 323 -5.08 33.98 2.89
N TYR A 324 -5.23 33.85 4.21
CA TYR A 324 -4.37 33.09 5.09
C TYR A 324 -5.17 32.48 6.23
N LYS A 325 -4.64 31.37 6.81
CA LYS A 325 -5.24 30.73 8.00
C LYS A 325 -4.15 30.22 8.91
N HIS A 326 -4.33 30.43 10.22
CA HIS A 326 -3.45 29.97 11.25
C HIS A 326 -3.99 28.67 11.87
N TYR A 327 -3.12 27.71 12.12
CA TYR A 327 -3.43 26.41 12.69
C TYR A 327 -2.62 26.17 13.94
N GLN A 328 -3.27 25.69 15.01
CA GLN A 328 -2.62 25.28 16.23
C GLN A 328 -2.17 23.81 16.12
N LEU A 329 -0.89 23.53 16.41
CA LEU A 329 -0.42 22.15 16.54
C LEU A 329 -0.86 21.57 17.90
N LYS A 330 -1.23 20.32 17.91
CA LYS A 330 -1.58 19.57 19.12
C LYS A 330 -0.27 19.08 19.77
N THR A 331 0.35 19.89 20.61
CA THR A 331 1.60 19.56 21.33
C THR A 331 1.41 19.78 22.83
N GLN A 332 2.16 19.04 23.65
CA GLN A 332 2.09 19.16 25.12
C GLN A 332 3.12 20.13 25.72
N GLU A 333 4.15 20.50 24.98
CA GLU A 333 5.23 21.38 25.47
C GLU A 333 5.63 22.44 24.43
N TYR A 334 5.79 23.67 24.87
CA TYR A 334 6.25 24.84 24.12
C TYR A 334 7.75 25.00 24.26
N ASN A 335 8.56 24.21 23.58
CA ASN A 335 10.01 24.40 23.61
C ASN A 335 10.53 24.90 22.25
N ASN A 336 11.67 25.61 22.27
CA ASN A 336 12.41 26.18 21.14
C ASN A 336 12.94 25.14 20.12
N SER A 337 12.13 24.14 19.77
CA SER A 337 12.54 23.03 18.90
C SER A 337 12.37 23.37 17.43
N GLN A 338 13.39 23.04 16.65
CA GLN A 338 13.32 23.14 15.19
C GLN A 338 12.22 22.23 14.67
N ARG A 339 11.26 22.80 13.94
CA ARG A 339 10.17 22.08 13.27
C ARG A 339 10.51 21.85 11.80
N SER A 340 10.27 20.64 11.36
CA SER A 340 10.40 20.26 9.95
C SER A 340 9.02 19.97 9.38
N LEU A 341 8.80 20.45 8.17
CA LEU A 341 7.63 20.14 7.36
C LEU A 341 8.04 19.11 6.30
N SER A 342 7.24 18.06 6.15
CA SER A 342 7.45 17.03 5.14
C SER A 342 6.11 16.59 4.59
N GLN A 343 6.05 16.24 3.31
CA GLN A 343 4.86 15.68 2.69
C GLN A 343 5.08 14.19 2.44
N ASP A 344 4.08 13.38 2.73
CA ASP A 344 4.07 11.98 2.30
C ASP A 344 3.68 11.87 0.82
N ARG A 345 3.77 10.67 0.25
CA ARG A 345 3.45 10.45 -1.17
C ARG A 345 1.96 10.57 -1.52
N ASN A 346 1.09 10.55 -0.52
CA ASN A 346 -0.34 10.78 -0.68
C ASN A 346 -0.69 12.28 -0.63
N GLY A 347 0.33 13.15 -0.51
CA GLY A 347 0.15 14.59 -0.44
C GLY A 347 -0.16 15.13 0.96
N ARG A 348 -0.21 14.28 2.01
CA ARG A 348 -0.50 14.71 3.38
C ARG A 348 0.71 15.41 3.99
N LEU A 349 0.49 16.59 4.57
CA LEU A 349 1.51 17.37 5.23
C LEU A 349 1.72 16.88 6.67
N TRP A 350 2.99 16.65 7.03
CA TRP A 350 3.43 16.23 8.35
C TRP A 350 4.29 17.31 8.98
N VAL A 351 4.07 17.55 10.28
CA VAL A 351 4.88 18.46 11.09
C VAL A 351 5.59 17.64 12.15
N PHE A 352 6.88 17.70 12.09
CA PHE A 352 7.77 17.01 13.00
C PHE A 352 8.63 18.01 13.76
N SER A 353 8.76 17.81 15.05
CA SER A 353 9.68 18.56 15.91
C SER A 353 10.53 17.60 16.74
N LYS A 354 11.83 17.89 16.85
CA LYS A 354 12.73 17.09 17.67
C LYS A 354 12.26 17.17 19.13
N ASN A 355 11.98 16.01 19.75
CA ASN A 355 11.44 15.87 21.12
C ASN A 355 9.95 16.25 21.31
N GLU A 356 9.20 16.51 20.25
CA GLU A 356 7.76 16.78 20.31
C GLU A 356 6.93 15.71 19.58
N ALA A 357 5.62 15.88 19.64
CA ALA A 357 4.67 15.01 18.98
C ALA A 357 4.66 15.18 17.44
N LEU A 358 4.36 14.12 16.73
CA LEU A 358 4.14 14.12 15.29
C LEU A 358 2.70 14.57 15.00
N ASN A 359 2.54 15.61 14.19
CA ASN A 359 1.25 16.09 13.73
C ASN A 359 1.11 15.90 12.22
N TYR A 360 -0.12 15.69 11.75
CA TYR A 360 -0.45 15.67 10.32
C TYR A 360 -1.65 16.59 10.04
N TYR A 361 -1.68 17.17 8.85
CA TYR A 361 -2.81 17.98 8.41
C TYR A 361 -3.92 17.07 7.87
N ASP A 362 -5.12 17.21 8.42
CA ASP A 362 -6.33 16.55 7.92
C ASP A 362 -7.15 17.55 7.10
N GLU A 363 -7.31 17.25 5.81
CA GLU A 363 -7.98 18.14 4.86
C GLU A 363 -9.48 18.24 5.11
N LYS A 364 -10.11 17.16 5.61
CA LYS A 364 -11.55 17.15 5.90
C LYS A 364 -11.89 17.95 7.17
N ALA A 365 -11.04 17.82 8.17
CA ALA A 365 -11.16 18.58 9.41
C ALA A 365 -10.66 20.03 9.27
N ASP A 366 -9.86 20.31 8.24
CA ASP A 366 -9.12 21.57 8.04
C ASP A 366 -8.33 21.98 9.31
N GLU A 367 -7.64 21.00 9.95
CA GLU A 367 -6.81 21.23 11.14
C GLU A 367 -5.66 20.22 11.24
N PHE A 368 -4.67 20.53 12.11
CA PHE A 368 -3.60 19.58 12.44
C PHE A 368 -4.03 18.65 13.56
N LEU A 369 -3.94 17.35 13.31
CA LEU A 369 -4.26 16.30 14.26
C LEU A 369 -2.97 15.65 14.79
N LEU A 370 -3.01 15.21 16.05
CA LEU A 370 -1.93 14.46 16.65
C LEU A 370 -1.89 13.03 16.11
N PHE A 371 -0.74 12.59 15.60
CA PHE A 371 -0.53 11.21 15.25
C PHE A 371 -0.05 10.40 16.46
N SER A 372 -0.89 9.52 16.96
CA SER A 372 -0.57 8.67 18.11
C SER A 372 0.19 7.42 17.68
N ILE A 373 1.41 7.27 18.19
CA ILE A 373 2.26 6.08 17.96
C ILE A 373 2.00 5.00 19.04
N SER A 374 1.30 5.35 20.13
CA SER A 374 1.03 4.45 21.25
C SER A 374 -0.37 3.86 21.19
N ARG A 375 -0.51 2.56 21.46
CA ARG A 375 -1.83 1.89 21.64
C ARG A 375 -2.43 2.11 23.05
N ASN A 376 -1.64 2.50 24.04
CA ASN A 376 -2.08 2.65 25.42
C ASN A 376 -1.98 4.11 25.89
N SER A 377 -3.10 4.65 26.33
CA SER A 377 -3.22 6.00 26.91
C SER A 377 -2.45 6.21 28.24
N GLN A 378 -1.80 5.17 28.77
CA GLN A 378 -1.02 5.22 30.00
C GLN A 378 0.47 5.58 29.83
N GLU A 379 1.01 5.66 28.61
CA GLU A 379 2.36 6.21 28.42
C GLU A 379 2.30 7.74 28.55
N SER A 380 2.39 8.24 29.78
CA SER A 380 2.30 9.66 30.15
C SER A 380 3.45 10.55 29.64
N ARG A 381 4.47 9.99 28.99
CA ARG A 381 5.53 10.71 28.29
C ARG A 381 5.69 10.18 26.88
N GLN A 382 5.37 11.01 25.89
CA GLN A 382 5.67 10.67 24.51
C GLN A 382 7.18 10.50 24.31
N PRO A 383 7.62 9.42 23.63
CA PRO A 383 9.05 9.18 23.43
C PRO A 383 9.63 10.25 22.51
N ARG A 384 10.84 10.71 22.84
CA ARG A 384 11.58 11.70 22.04
C ARG A 384 11.87 11.16 20.64
N ILE A 385 11.30 11.81 19.62
CA ILE A 385 11.58 11.49 18.21
C ILE A 385 12.91 12.17 17.84
N LYS A 386 13.90 11.41 17.40
CA LYS A 386 15.21 11.93 16.98
C LYS A 386 15.25 12.22 15.48
N LYS A 387 14.72 11.33 14.65
CA LYS A 387 14.72 11.45 13.19
C LYS A 387 13.47 10.75 12.60
N ILE A 388 12.96 11.28 11.50
CA ILE A 388 11.94 10.63 10.66
C ILE A 388 12.48 10.49 9.24
N TYR A 389 11.97 9.48 8.53
CA TYR A 389 12.32 9.23 7.13
C TYR A 389 11.12 8.60 6.41
N PHE A 390 10.68 9.20 5.30
CA PHE A 390 9.70 8.59 4.39
C PHE A 390 10.43 7.85 3.29
N ASP A 391 10.18 6.54 3.20
CA ASP A 391 10.76 5.75 2.11
C ASP A 391 9.96 5.89 0.79
N ASN A 392 10.46 5.26 -0.27
CA ASN A 392 9.82 5.33 -1.58
C ASN A 392 8.50 4.56 -1.70
N GLN A 393 8.11 3.80 -0.67
CA GLN A 393 6.83 3.08 -0.57
C GLN A 393 5.84 3.76 0.39
N ASN A 394 6.14 4.99 0.79
CA ASN A 394 5.36 5.78 1.74
C ASN A 394 5.30 5.19 3.15
N ASN A 395 6.32 4.42 3.56
CA ASN A 395 6.43 4.06 4.96
C ASN A 395 7.13 5.18 5.72
N LEU A 396 6.63 5.50 6.91
CA LEU A 396 7.26 6.44 7.82
C LEU A 396 8.10 5.67 8.84
N TRP A 397 9.40 5.90 8.78
CA TRP A 397 10.38 5.38 9.73
C TRP A 397 10.66 6.42 10.81
N ILE A 398 10.56 6.03 12.07
CA ILE A 398 10.70 6.94 13.21
C ILE A 398 11.77 6.38 14.15
N ALA A 399 12.89 7.08 14.27
CA ALA A 399 13.91 6.83 15.28
C ALA A 399 13.52 7.47 16.60
N ARG A 400 13.46 6.67 17.67
CA ARG A 400 13.12 7.13 19.02
C ARG A 400 14.29 6.92 19.98
N GLN A 401 14.46 7.80 20.91
CA GLN A 401 15.49 7.67 21.94
C GLN A 401 14.82 7.57 23.33
N PRO A 402 15.07 6.51 24.11
CA PRO A 402 15.94 5.33 23.86
C PRO A 402 15.19 4.10 23.34
N LYS A 403 13.99 4.22 22.76
CA LYS A 403 13.06 3.09 22.50
C LYS A 403 13.13 2.47 21.08
N GLY A 404 14.26 2.55 20.37
CA GLY A 404 14.47 1.85 19.11
C GLY A 404 13.79 2.49 17.90
N LEU A 405 13.38 1.66 16.93
CA LEU A 405 12.87 2.05 15.62
C LEU A 405 11.38 1.69 15.48
N ILE A 406 10.61 2.61 14.92
CA ILE A 406 9.22 2.33 14.50
C ILE A 406 9.11 2.49 12.99
N LYS A 407 8.42 1.56 12.36
CA LYS A 407 7.91 1.67 11.00
C LYS A 407 6.40 1.82 11.04
N VAL A 408 5.88 2.85 10.38
CA VAL A 408 4.45 3.06 10.13
C VAL A 408 4.19 2.83 8.64
N SER A 409 3.44 1.79 8.32
CA SER A 409 3.04 1.48 6.94
C SER A 409 1.59 1.92 6.75
N PHE A 410 1.37 2.96 5.93
CA PHE A 410 0.03 3.45 5.65
C PHE A 410 -0.69 2.49 4.71
N LYS A 411 -1.93 2.14 5.06
CA LYS A 411 -2.85 1.46 4.15
C LYS A 411 -3.39 2.49 3.15
N ASN A 412 -3.73 2.03 1.95
CA ASN A 412 -4.45 2.88 1.02
C ASN A 412 -5.87 3.09 1.57
N ASP A 413 -6.35 4.32 1.60
CA ASP A 413 -7.72 4.67 2.03
C ASP A 413 -8.76 4.29 0.95
N LEU A 414 -8.63 3.07 0.41
CA LEU A 414 -9.52 2.54 -0.62
C LEU A 414 -10.85 2.06 -0.06
N PHE A 415 -10.91 1.83 1.25
CA PHE A 415 -12.05 1.28 1.98
C PHE A 415 -12.45 2.20 3.11
N THR A 416 -13.72 2.58 3.14
CA THR A 416 -14.30 3.33 4.26
C THR A 416 -15.26 2.43 5.02
N LEU A 417 -15.10 2.33 6.33
CA LEU A 417 -16.01 1.59 7.21
C LEU A 417 -16.88 2.59 7.99
N SER A 418 -18.18 2.57 7.74
CA SER A 418 -19.17 3.37 8.46
C SER A 418 -19.88 2.53 9.52
N VAL A 419 -19.91 3.04 10.74
CA VAL A 419 -20.59 2.41 11.90
C VAL A 419 -21.47 3.46 12.55
N PRO A 420 -22.59 3.09 13.24
CA PRO A 420 -23.38 4.03 14.01
C PRO A 420 -22.53 4.68 15.12
N ASP A 421 -22.48 6.01 15.13
CA ASP A 421 -21.79 6.76 16.20
C ASP A 421 -22.72 6.93 17.41
N VAL A 422 -22.94 5.81 18.11
CA VAL A 422 -23.79 5.76 19.30
C VAL A 422 -23.06 5.09 20.44
N LYS A 423 -22.96 5.78 21.57
CA LYS A 423 -22.30 5.25 22.77
C LYS A 423 -22.98 3.96 23.26
N GLY A 424 -22.17 2.87 23.35
CA GLY A 424 -22.66 1.57 23.80
C GLY A 424 -23.25 0.71 22.71
N TYR A 425 -23.22 1.13 21.45
CA TYR A 425 -23.59 0.26 20.32
C TYR A 425 -22.58 -0.91 20.22
N PRO A 426 -23.05 -2.15 19.96
CA PRO A 426 -22.16 -3.31 19.86
C PRO A 426 -21.08 -3.12 18.81
N SER A 427 -19.84 -3.49 19.14
CA SER A 427 -18.68 -3.43 18.21
C SER A 427 -18.81 -4.43 17.04
N THR A 428 -19.70 -5.40 17.14
CA THR A 428 -19.99 -6.39 16.11
C THR A 428 -21.49 -6.45 15.86
N ASN A 429 -21.90 -6.26 14.60
CA ASN A 429 -23.26 -6.45 14.11
C ASN A 429 -23.17 -6.92 12.67
N GLU A 430 -23.43 -8.19 12.41
CA GLU A 430 -23.42 -8.73 11.05
C GLU A 430 -24.52 -8.08 10.22
N LEU A 431 -24.16 -7.25 9.27
CA LEU A 431 -25.10 -6.64 8.34
C LEU A 431 -25.65 -7.69 7.36
N ARG A 432 -26.95 -7.66 7.08
CA ARG A 432 -27.64 -8.66 6.25
C ARG A 432 -28.33 -8.08 5.03
N SER A 433 -28.66 -6.81 5.02
CA SER A 433 -29.30 -6.15 3.90
C SER A 433 -28.90 -4.68 3.81
N ILE A 434 -28.79 -4.18 2.59
CA ILE A 434 -28.41 -2.79 2.25
C ILE A 434 -29.28 -2.35 1.09
N MET A 435 -29.81 -1.12 1.16
CA MET A 435 -30.64 -0.53 0.11
C MET A 435 -30.45 1.00 0.10
N GLU A 436 -30.36 1.61 -1.06
CA GLU A 436 -30.55 3.05 -1.25
C GLU A 436 -32.03 3.30 -1.64
N ASP A 437 -32.69 4.25 -0.94
CA ASP A 437 -34.05 4.65 -1.28
C ASP A 437 -34.08 5.75 -2.36
N ALA A 438 -35.26 6.13 -2.83
CA ALA A 438 -35.43 7.16 -3.85
C ALA A 438 -34.96 8.58 -3.40
N ASP A 439 -34.91 8.82 -2.10
CA ASP A 439 -34.40 10.05 -1.50
C ASP A 439 -32.87 9.99 -1.22
N HIS A 440 -32.20 8.94 -1.71
CA HIS A 440 -30.77 8.65 -1.50
C HIS A 440 -30.37 8.40 -0.04
N ASN A 441 -31.31 8.00 0.83
CA ASN A 441 -30.93 7.49 2.13
C ASN A 441 -30.52 6.03 2.04
N ILE A 442 -29.53 5.64 2.85
CA ILE A 442 -29.00 4.27 2.87
C ILE A 442 -29.61 3.54 4.07
N TRP A 443 -30.34 2.48 3.78
CA TRP A 443 -31.00 1.62 4.76
C TRP A 443 -30.17 0.36 4.96
N VAL A 444 -29.89 0.03 6.21
CA VAL A 444 -29.01 -1.09 6.57
C VAL A 444 -29.67 -1.94 7.64
N GLY A 445 -29.91 -3.20 7.32
CA GLY A 445 -30.49 -4.19 8.23
C GLY A 445 -29.43 -5.10 8.84
N GLY A 446 -29.42 -5.20 10.16
CA GLY A 446 -28.49 -6.01 10.93
C GLY A 446 -29.10 -7.32 11.45
N LYS A 447 -28.24 -8.29 11.79
CA LYS A 447 -28.60 -9.55 12.46
C LYS A 447 -29.11 -9.29 13.88
N ASN A 448 -28.64 -8.21 14.51
CA ASN A 448 -29.10 -7.76 15.83
C ASN A 448 -30.54 -7.20 15.82
N GLY A 449 -31.16 -7.12 14.64
CA GLY A 449 -32.55 -6.73 14.46
C GLY A 449 -32.82 -5.24 14.44
N ASP A 450 -31.80 -4.43 14.41
CA ASP A 450 -31.87 -2.98 14.22
C ASP A 450 -31.85 -2.61 12.74
N ILE A 451 -32.51 -1.50 12.41
CA ILE A 451 -32.44 -0.84 11.09
C ILE A 451 -31.71 0.47 11.26
N GLN A 452 -30.56 0.60 10.59
CA GLN A 452 -29.76 1.82 10.56
C GLN A 452 -30.11 2.61 9.32
N VAL A 453 -30.24 3.93 9.45
CA VAL A 453 -30.49 4.84 8.33
C VAL A 453 -29.36 5.86 8.28
N TYR A 454 -28.76 6.04 7.09
CA TYR A 454 -27.71 7.01 6.81
C TYR A 454 -28.18 7.95 5.68
N ASP A 455 -27.61 9.14 5.63
CA ASP A 455 -27.78 10.01 4.46
C ASP A 455 -26.87 9.56 3.28
N LYS A 456 -26.97 10.25 2.16
CA LYS A 456 -26.16 10.03 0.94
C LYS A 456 -24.64 10.14 1.18
N ASP A 457 -24.21 10.86 2.20
CA ASP A 457 -22.82 11.07 2.56
C ASP A 457 -22.36 10.10 3.66
N LYS A 458 -23.21 9.12 4.02
CA LYS A 458 -23.00 8.09 5.04
C LYS A 458 -22.93 8.64 6.48
N ASN A 459 -23.50 9.80 6.74
CA ASN A 459 -23.72 10.25 8.11
C ASN A 459 -24.89 9.49 8.71
N PHE A 460 -24.71 8.99 9.91
CA PHE A 460 -25.74 8.23 10.62
C PHE A 460 -26.89 9.14 11.05
N LEU A 461 -28.11 8.88 10.57
CA LEU A 461 -29.33 9.64 10.88
C LEU A 461 -30.05 9.08 12.10
N GLY A 462 -30.02 7.76 12.34
CA GLY A 462 -30.67 7.11 13.43
C GLY A 462 -31.08 5.66 13.14
N PHE A 463 -31.67 5.03 14.14
CA PHE A 463 -32.31 3.71 14.00
C PHE A 463 -33.81 3.90 13.80
N LEU A 464 -34.42 3.09 12.92
CA LEU A 464 -35.86 3.00 12.81
C LEU A 464 -36.42 2.32 14.07
N ASN A 465 -37.41 2.93 14.71
CA ASN A 465 -38.10 2.35 15.88
C ASN A 465 -39.47 1.77 15.52
N SER A 466 -40.09 1.09 16.45
CA SER A 466 -41.43 0.45 16.32
C SER A 466 -42.58 1.42 16.05
N THR A 467 -42.38 2.73 16.29
CA THR A 467 -43.37 3.76 15.97
C THR A 467 -43.20 4.33 14.53
N GLY A 468 -42.21 3.85 13.77
CA GLY A 468 -41.94 4.27 12.40
C GLY A 468 -41.13 5.56 12.27
N LYS A 469 -40.41 5.97 13.30
CA LYS A 469 -39.58 7.19 13.33
C LYS A 469 -38.13 6.82 13.62
N LEU A 470 -37.21 7.75 13.29
CA LEU A 470 -35.82 7.57 13.65
C LEU A 470 -35.53 7.96 15.11
N SER A 471 -34.66 7.20 15.76
CA SER A 471 -34.18 7.44 17.12
C SER A 471 -32.68 7.13 17.24
N HIS A 472 -32.01 7.68 18.25
CA HIS A 472 -30.63 7.31 18.55
C HIS A 472 -30.50 6.01 19.38
N GLN A 473 -31.62 5.40 19.75
CA GLN A 473 -31.65 4.13 20.45
C GLN A 473 -32.10 3.03 19.50
N ALA A 474 -31.28 1.96 19.39
CA ALA A 474 -31.61 0.80 18.59
C ALA A 474 -32.76 0.02 19.20
N GLU A 475 -33.74 -0.38 18.38
CA GLU A 475 -34.84 -1.30 18.76
C GLU A 475 -34.76 -2.55 17.90
N TYR A 476 -35.16 -3.69 18.47
CA TYR A 476 -35.26 -4.95 17.78
C TYR A 476 -36.58 -5.02 16.99
N LEU A 477 -36.48 -5.00 15.67
CA LEU A 477 -37.62 -5.17 14.74
C LEU A 477 -37.63 -6.54 14.05
N GLY A 478 -36.66 -7.39 14.34
CA GLY A 478 -36.42 -8.66 13.68
C GLY A 478 -35.12 -8.61 12.86
N ALA A 479 -34.31 -9.69 12.85
CA ALA A 479 -33.11 -9.73 12.01
C ALA A 479 -33.51 -9.57 10.52
N ILE A 480 -32.99 -8.51 9.88
CA ILE A 480 -33.44 -8.03 8.55
C ILE A 480 -32.55 -8.61 7.46
N TYR A 481 -33.10 -9.47 6.62
CA TYR A 481 -32.39 -10.14 5.52
C TYR A 481 -32.71 -9.58 4.12
N ALA A 482 -33.81 -8.85 3.97
CA ALA A 482 -34.19 -8.25 2.70
C ALA A 482 -34.76 -6.85 2.89
N LEU A 483 -34.41 -5.94 2.00
CA LEU A 483 -34.96 -4.58 1.87
C LEU A 483 -35.34 -4.35 0.41
N LEU A 484 -36.50 -3.73 0.19
CA LEU A 484 -37.00 -3.34 -1.12
C LEU A 484 -37.83 -2.08 -0.99
N GLN A 485 -37.58 -1.07 -1.81
CA GLN A 485 -38.54 0.02 -2.03
C GLN A 485 -39.34 -0.29 -3.29
N ASP A 486 -40.69 -0.27 -3.21
CA ASP A 486 -41.56 -0.47 -4.33
C ASP A 486 -41.79 0.83 -5.13
N LYS A 487 -42.42 0.74 -6.32
CA LYS A 487 -42.72 1.87 -7.18
C LYS A 487 -43.67 2.88 -6.55
N GLU A 488 -44.43 2.47 -5.52
CA GLU A 488 -45.33 3.34 -4.74
C GLU A 488 -44.57 4.10 -3.64
N GLY A 489 -43.25 3.82 -3.43
CA GLY A 489 -42.40 4.42 -2.42
C GLY A 489 -42.48 3.74 -1.05
N ASN A 490 -43.21 2.63 -0.91
CA ASN A 490 -43.23 1.88 0.34
C ASN A 490 -41.92 1.06 0.48
N ILE A 491 -41.43 0.93 1.71
CA ILE A 491 -40.25 0.09 2.01
C ILE A 491 -40.74 -1.24 2.60
N TRP A 492 -40.30 -2.33 2.01
CA TRP A 492 -40.60 -3.67 2.45
C TRP A 492 -39.39 -4.29 3.10
N MET A 493 -39.54 -4.81 4.32
CA MET A 493 -38.49 -5.43 5.10
C MET A 493 -38.81 -6.90 5.33
N GLY A 494 -37.95 -7.78 4.83
CA GLY A 494 -38.02 -9.21 5.06
C GLY A 494 -37.18 -9.59 6.29
N THR A 495 -37.83 -10.26 7.25
CA THR A 495 -37.21 -10.60 8.53
C THR A 495 -37.02 -12.10 8.71
N ARG A 496 -36.15 -12.47 9.63
CA ARG A 496 -36.09 -13.82 10.19
C ARG A 496 -37.10 -13.94 11.35
N ASN A 497 -38.10 -14.78 11.19
CA ASN A 497 -39.14 -15.15 12.17
C ASN A 497 -40.27 -14.14 12.37
N GLU A 498 -40.12 -12.85 12.04
CA GLU A 498 -41.18 -11.83 12.17
C GLU A 498 -42.01 -11.63 10.89
N GLY A 499 -41.67 -12.34 9.77
CA GLY A 499 -42.34 -12.21 8.49
C GLY A 499 -41.92 -10.95 7.73
N ILE A 500 -42.89 -10.19 7.18
CA ILE A 500 -42.63 -8.97 6.41
C ILE A 500 -43.17 -7.75 7.18
N ILE A 501 -42.37 -6.69 7.21
CA ILE A 501 -42.80 -5.37 7.70
C ILE A 501 -42.83 -4.42 6.50
N LYS A 502 -44.02 -3.81 6.27
CA LYS A 502 -44.18 -2.77 5.24
C LYS A 502 -44.20 -1.40 5.91
N LEU A 503 -43.37 -0.50 5.45
CA LEU A 503 -43.31 0.89 5.87
C LEU A 503 -44.04 1.74 4.82
N VAL A 504 -45.14 2.34 5.23
CA VAL A 504 -45.92 3.26 4.36
C VAL A 504 -45.53 4.68 4.72
N PRO A 505 -45.00 5.49 3.79
CA PRO A 505 -44.57 6.85 4.08
C PRO A 505 -45.72 7.73 4.60
N GLN A 506 -45.45 8.48 5.67
CA GLN A 506 -46.34 9.49 6.25
C GLN A 506 -45.68 10.87 6.24
N GLY A 507 -44.45 10.98 5.75
CA GLY A 507 -43.62 12.18 5.69
C GLY A 507 -42.16 11.83 5.64
N LYS A 508 -41.30 12.83 5.70
CA LYS A 508 -39.84 12.58 5.61
C LYS A 508 -39.36 11.71 6.79
N LEU A 509 -38.84 10.51 6.48
CA LEU A 509 -38.35 9.53 7.47
C LEU A 509 -39.33 9.23 8.61
N ASN A 510 -40.65 9.25 8.29
CA ASN A 510 -41.73 8.92 9.19
C ASN A 510 -42.69 7.97 8.49
N PHE A 511 -42.96 6.80 9.05
CA PHE A 511 -43.64 5.68 8.41
C PHE A 511 -44.74 5.09 9.30
N GLN A 512 -45.78 4.56 8.66
CA GLN A 512 -46.73 3.66 9.30
C GLN A 512 -46.22 2.21 9.03
N LEU A 513 -46.08 1.41 10.10
CA LEU A 513 -45.68 0.00 10.01
C LEU A 513 -46.86 -0.91 9.85
N LYS A 514 -46.82 -1.84 8.88
CA LYS A 514 -47.80 -2.95 8.70
C LYS A 514 -47.04 -4.27 8.74
N TYR A 515 -47.57 -5.25 9.50
CA TYR A 515 -46.93 -6.54 9.73
C TYR A 515 -47.71 -7.67 9.05
N TYR A 516 -46.99 -8.53 8.32
CA TYR A 516 -47.52 -9.70 7.64
C TYR A 516 -46.79 -10.95 8.10
N LYS A 517 -47.56 -11.88 8.75
CA LYS A 517 -47.00 -13.12 9.28
C LYS A 517 -47.78 -14.33 8.69
N ALA A 518 -47.13 -15.49 8.72
CA ALA A 518 -47.76 -16.74 8.39
C ALA A 518 -48.89 -17.03 9.42
N ASN A 519 -50.08 -17.28 8.88
CA ASN A 519 -51.25 -17.67 9.66
C ASN A 519 -51.86 -18.93 9.04
N PRO A 520 -51.78 -20.09 9.71
CA PRO A 520 -52.37 -21.33 9.17
C PRO A 520 -53.88 -21.29 8.95
N ALA A 521 -54.60 -20.39 9.61
CA ALA A 521 -56.05 -20.22 9.45
C ALA A 521 -56.40 -19.36 8.21
N ASP A 522 -55.48 -18.62 7.63
CA ASP A 522 -55.68 -17.80 6.41
C ASP A 522 -54.80 -18.32 5.25
N ILE A 523 -55.40 -19.04 4.35
CA ILE A 523 -54.72 -19.67 3.19
C ILE A 523 -54.03 -18.63 2.28
N PHE A 524 -54.37 -17.33 2.36
CA PHE A 524 -53.76 -16.24 1.62
C PHE A 524 -52.83 -15.39 2.47
N SER A 525 -52.50 -15.84 3.68
CA SER A 525 -51.41 -15.28 4.48
C SER A 525 -50.06 -15.71 3.91
N LEU A 526 -48.99 -15.14 4.44
CA LEU A 526 -47.63 -15.61 4.21
C LEU A 526 -47.51 -17.09 4.63
N ASN A 527 -46.76 -17.91 3.86
CA ASN A 527 -46.61 -19.35 4.23
C ASN A 527 -45.37 -19.64 5.09
N CYS A 528 -44.47 -18.71 5.26
CA CYS A 528 -43.25 -18.84 6.07
C CYS A 528 -42.79 -17.47 6.55
N ASN A 529 -42.42 -17.36 7.86
CA ASN A 529 -41.95 -16.09 8.43
C ASN A 529 -40.48 -15.79 8.20
N PHE A 530 -39.70 -16.72 7.60
CA PHE A 530 -38.31 -16.49 7.33
C PHE A 530 -38.13 -15.99 5.88
N ILE A 531 -38.03 -14.67 5.73
CA ILE A 531 -37.92 -13.98 4.43
C ILE A 531 -36.45 -13.66 4.15
N PHE A 532 -35.93 -14.17 3.04
CA PHE A 532 -34.54 -14.01 2.66
C PHE A 532 -34.34 -13.04 1.49
N SER A 533 -35.33 -12.92 0.60
CA SER A 533 -35.24 -12.07 -0.58
C SER A 533 -36.59 -11.46 -0.94
N LEU A 534 -36.56 -10.20 -1.39
CA LEU A 534 -37.69 -9.45 -1.92
C LEU A 534 -37.28 -8.85 -3.28
N LYS A 535 -38.15 -8.96 -4.32
CA LYS A 535 -37.93 -8.37 -5.63
C LYS A 535 -39.23 -7.91 -6.27
N GLU A 536 -39.23 -6.72 -6.88
CA GLU A 536 -40.32 -6.24 -7.73
C GLU A 536 -39.99 -6.48 -9.21
N ASP A 537 -40.94 -7.06 -9.96
CA ASP A 537 -40.79 -7.27 -11.39
C ASP A 537 -41.24 -6.04 -12.21
N LYS A 538 -41.08 -6.14 -13.54
CA LYS A 538 -41.42 -5.02 -14.44
C LYS A 538 -42.92 -4.62 -14.39
N GLN A 539 -43.80 -5.58 -14.05
CA GLN A 539 -45.22 -5.37 -13.88
C GLN A 539 -45.64 -4.84 -12.50
N GLY A 540 -44.68 -4.59 -11.58
CA GLY A 540 -44.92 -4.12 -10.22
C GLY A 540 -45.39 -5.21 -9.26
N ARG A 541 -45.18 -6.52 -9.60
CA ARG A 541 -45.51 -7.62 -8.70
C ARG A 541 -44.30 -7.88 -7.78
N ILE A 542 -44.55 -7.96 -6.48
CA ILE A 542 -43.50 -8.20 -5.51
C ILE A 542 -43.40 -9.70 -5.22
N TRP A 543 -42.20 -10.24 -5.45
CA TRP A 543 -41.85 -11.64 -5.20
C TRP A 543 -41.10 -11.76 -3.90
N VAL A 544 -41.46 -12.80 -3.12
CA VAL A 544 -40.93 -13.06 -1.78
C VAL A 544 -40.30 -14.45 -1.77
N GLY A 545 -39.01 -14.49 -1.56
CA GLY A 545 -38.22 -15.72 -1.35
C GLY A 545 -38.13 -16.07 0.13
N THR A 546 -38.65 -17.25 0.49
CA THR A 546 -38.62 -17.70 1.88
C THR A 546 -37.65 -18.86 2.09
N LEU A 547 -37.14 -19.01 3.30
CA LEU A 547 -36.26 -20.14 3.65
C LEU A 547 -37.09 -21.28 4.30
N GLY A 548 -37.89 -21.96 3.49
CA GLY A 548 -38.71 -23.10 3.89
C GLY A 548 -40.11 -23.15 3.28
N GLY A 549 -40.69 -22.02 2.90
CA GLY A 549 -42.00 -21.94 2.26
C GLY A 549 -41.95 -21.81 0.72
N GLY A 550 -40.78 -21.67 0.12
CA GLY A 550 -40.60 -21.43 -1.32
C GLY A 550 -40.96 -20.01 -1.73
N LEU A 551 -41.45 -19.85 -2.96
CA LEU A 551 -41.78 -18.58 -3.59
C LEU A 551 -43.20 -18.14 -3.18
N ASN A 552 -43.32 -16.85 -2.78
CA ASN A 552 -44.60 -16.17 -2.62
C ASN A 552 -44.66 -14.94 -3.54
N GLN A 553 -45.85 -14.55 -3.94
CA GLN A 553 -46.12 -13.31 -4.67
C GLN A 553 -47.12 -12.47 -3.85
N ILE A 554 -46.83 -11.18 -3.68
CA ILE A 554 -47.77 -10.24 -3.07
C ILE A 554 -48.77 -9.80 -4.13
N THR A 555 -50.08 -9.89 -3.79
CA THR A 555 -51.19 -9.45 -4.61
C THR A 555 -52.16 -8.62 -3.76
N LYS A 556 -53.13 -7.94 -4.36
CA LYS A 556 -54.17 -7.22 -3.62
C LYS A 556 -55.54 -7.88 -3.88
N ASP A 557 -56.37 -7.98 -2.82
CA ASP A 557 -57.74 -8.42 -2.97
C ASP A 557 -58.67 -7.29 -3.52
N ALA A 558 -59.97 -7.59 -3.69
CA ALA A 558 -60.92 -6.61 -4.17
C ALA A 558 -61.07 -5.36 -3.30
N ASN A 559 -60.67 -5.45 -2.00
CA ASN A 559 -60.67 -4.35 -1.04
C ASN A 559 -59.35 -3.62 -0.96
N GLY A 560 -58.36 -4.01 -1.77
CA GLY A 560 -57.00 -3.43 -1.78
C GLY A 560 -56.09 -3.96 -0.67
N ASN A 561 -56.48 -5.00 0.09
CA ASN A 561 -55.61 -5.57 1.11
C ASN A 561 -54.59 -6.52 0.48
N GLU A 562 -53.36 -6.51 1.00
CA GLU A 562 -52.26 -7.37 0.56
C GLU A 562 -52.57 -8.84 0.90
N ARG A 563 -52.42 -9.74 -0.09
CA ARG A 563 -52.60 -11.19 0.00
C ARG A 563 -51.39 -11.89 -0.61
N PHE A 564 -51.14 -13.11 -0.17
CA PHE A 564 -49.96 -13.86 -0.60
C PHE A 564 -50.38 -15.10 -1.41
N ILE A 565 -49.83 -15.21 -2.61
CA ILE A 565 -49.97 -16.39 -3.49
C ILE A 565 -48.71 -17.26 -3.33
N HIS A 566 -48.85 -18.52 -3.03
CA HIS A 566 -47.77 -19.48 -2.80
C HIS A 566 -48.20 -20.92 -3.11
N SER A 567 -47.29 -21.90 -2.88
CA SER A 567 -47.49 -23.32 -3.14
C SER A 567 -48.76 -23.95 -2.49
N GLY A 568 -49.20 -23.39 -1.35
CA GLY A 568 -50.41 -23.86 -0.67
C GLY A 568 -51.74 -23.32 -1.24
N ASN A 569 -51.70 -22.45 -2.26
CA ASN A 569 -52.87 -21.90 -2.93
C ASN A 569 -52.72 -21.85 -4.47
N LYS A 570 -52.40 -20.71 -5.08
CA LYS A 570 -52.37 -20.54 -6.53
C LYS A 570 -51.11 -21.01 -7.26
N LEU A 571 -49.99 -21.25 -6.50
CA LEU A 571 -48.76 -21.81 -7.08
C LEU A 571 -48.60 -23.30 -6.69
N SER A 572 -49.66 -24.10 -6.79
CA SER A 572 -49.70 -25.48 -6.35
C SER A 572 -48.68 -26.41 -7.02
N ASP A 573 -48.25 -26.07 -8.24
CA ASP A 573 -47.24 -26.84 -9.00
C ASP A 573 -45.81 -26.50 -8.65
N TYR A 574 -45.58 -25.62 -7.65
CA TYR A 574 -44.23 -25.22 -7.24
C TYR A 574 -43.48 -26.43 -6.63
N PRO A 575 -42.24 -26.72 -7.12
CA PRO A 575 -41.51 -27.90 -6.67
C PRO A 575 -41.00 -27.73 -5.24
N SER A 576 -41.48 -28.52 -4.30
CA SER A 576 -41.17 -28.44 -2.87
C SER A 576 -39.65 -28.57 -2.52
N ARG A 577 -38.89 -29.30 -3.37
CA ARG A 577 -37.43 -29.41 -3.25
C ARG A 577 -36.74 -28.03 -3.16
N PHE A 578 -37.25 -27.00 -3.85
CA PHE A 578 -36.68 -25.67 -3.96
C PHE A 578 -37.31 -24.68 -2.96
N SER A 579 -37.86 -25.18 -1.84
CA SER A 579 -38.52 -24.36 -0.83
C SER A 579 -37.57 -23.41 -0.04
N ARG A 580 -36.26 -23.63 -0.11
CA ARG A 580 -35.26 -22.82 0.63
C ARG A 580 -34.56 -21.83 -0.29
N ILE A 581 -35.23 -20.69 -0.51
CA ILE A 581 -34.73 -19.64 -1.42
C ILE A 581 -33.77 -18.70 -0.66
N LYS A 582 -32.60 -18.49 -1.23
CA LYS A 582 -31.57 -17.54 -0.76
C LYS A 582 -31.70 -16.20 -1.47
N ASN A 583 -31.88 -16.21 -2.78
CA ASN A 583 -32.03 -14.98 -3.57
C ASN A 583 -32.99 -15.15 -4.74
N ILE A 584 -33.56 -14.02 -5.18
CA ILE A 584 -34.38 -13.91 -6.39
C ILE A 584 -33.66 -12.95 -7.32
N CYS A 585 -33.38 -13.38 -8.57
CA CYS A 585 -32.95 -12.53 -9.66
C CYS A 585 -34.05 -12.52 -10.74
N ILE A 586 -34.39 -11.34 -11.25
CA ILE A 586 -35.33 -11.20 -12.38
C ILE A 586 -34.52 -10.66 -13.54
N ASP A 587 -34.49 -11.43 -14.64
CA ASP A 587 -33.70 -11.10 -15.82
C ASP A 587 -34.39 -10.08 -16.75
N HIS A 588 -33.66 -9.62 -17.77
CA HIS A 588 -34.17 -8.64 -18.74
C HIS A 588 -35.40 -9.13 -19.54
N LEU A 589 -35.63 -10.45 -19.58
CA LEU A 589 -36.80 -11.09 -20.20
C LEU A 589 -37.96 -11.34 -19.22
N ASP A 590 -37.83 -10.85 -17.97
CA ASP A 590 -38.77 -11.05 -16.87
C ASP A 590 -38.92 -12.50 -16.41
N ASN A 591 -37.89 -13.34 -16.66
CA ASN A 591 -37.78 -14.65 -16.03
C ASN A 591 -37.29 -14.50 -14.57
N ILE A 592 -37.82 -15.38 -13.70
CA ILE A 592 -37.48 -15.37 -12.29
C ILE A 592 -36.50 -16.51 -12.01
N TRP A 593 -35.29 -16.16 -11.62
CA TRP A 593 -34.24 -17.09 -11.21
C TRP A 593 -34.19 -17.19 -9.70
N LEU A 594 -34.36 -18.38 -9.17
CA LEU A 594 -34.34 -18.64 -7.73
C LEU A 594 -33.04 -19.34 -7.35
N ALA A 595 -32.20 -18.67 -6.57
CA ALA A 595 -31.05 -19.26 -5.90
C ALA A 595 -31.52 -20.06 -4.69
N THR A 596 -31.28 -21.37 -4.66
CA THR A 596 -31.75 -22.22 -3.56
C THR A 596 -30.64 -23.12 -3.01
N THR A 597 -30.90 -23.77 -1.87
CA THR A 597 -29.97 -24.76 -1.31
C THR A 597 -29.98 -26.09 -2.05
N SER A 598 -30.79 -26.24 -3.12
CA SER A 598 -30.98 -27.48 -3.90
C SER A 598 -30.78 -27.26 -5.39
N GLY A 599 -30.06 -26.24 -5.81
CA GLY A 599 -29.86 -25.83 -7.17
C GLY A 599 -30.56 -24.53 -7.51
N ILE A 600 -30.74 -24.30 -8.79
CA ILE A 600 -31.43 -23.13 -9.36
C ILE A 600 -32.80 -23.55 -9.82
N LEU A 601 -33.83 -22.77 -9.57
CA LEU A 601 -35.14 -22.95 -10.18
C LEU A 601 -35.43 -21.75 -11.09
N LEU A 602 -35.48 -21.99 -12.37
CA LEU A 602 -35.86 -21.01 -13.39
C LEU A 602 -37.36 -21.03 -13.61
N CYS A 603 -38.04 -19.92 -13.32
CA CYS A 603 -39.47 -19.73 -13.46
C CYS A 603 -39.74 -18.84 -14.68
N ARG A 604 -40.57 -19.30 -15.63
CA ARG A 604 -40.95 -18.57 -16.83
C ARG A 604 -42.46 -18.49 -16.98
N TRP A 605 -42.92 -17.36 -17.52
CA TRP A 605 -44.33 -17.21 -17.85
C TRP A 605 -44.71 -17.95 -19.14
N SER A 606 -45.75 -18.74 -19.09
CA SER A 606 -46.36 -19.39 -20.25
C SER A 606 -47.89 -19.24 -20.15
N LYS A 607 -48.51 -18.40 -20.99
CA LYS A 607 -49.96 -18.18 -21.02
C LYS A 607 -50.57 -17.97 -19.63
N ASP A 608 -50.11 -16.97 -18.90
CA ASP A 608 -50.56 -16.61 -17.56
C ASP A 608 -50.27 -17.66 -16.46
N LYS A 609 -49.52 -18.70 -16.75
CA LYS A 609 -49.07 -19.68 -15.77
C LYS A 609 -47.56 -19.66 -15.64
N LEU A 610 -47.07 -19.80 -14.42
CA LEU A 610 -45.64 -19.93 -14.12
C LEU A 610 -45.18 -21.37 -14.32
N THR A 611 -44.17 -21.59 -15.17
CA THR A 611 -43.52 -22.87 -15.40
C THR A 611 -42.18 -22.94 -14.71
N TYR A 612 -41.76 -24.12 -14.29
CA TYR A 612 -40.59 -24.33 -13.46
C TYR A 612 -39.57 -25.25 -14.14
N THR A 613 -38.33 -24.77 -14.31
CA THR A 613 -37.23 -25.55 -14.88
C THR A 613 -36.11 -25.67 -13.84
N PRO A 614 -35.91 -26.89 -13.27
CA PRO A 614 -34.80 -27.12 -12.35
C PRO A 614 -33.45 -27.14 -13.07
N ILE A 615 -32.43 -26.50 -12.49
CA ILE A 615 -31.03 -26.55 -12.93
C ILE A 615 -30.21 -26.99 -11.73
N VAL A 616 -29.69 -28.22 -11.78
CA VAL A 616 -28.96 -28.85 -10.69
C VAL A 616 -27.62 -29.39 -11.14
N ARG A 617 -26.72 -29.64 -10.21
CA ARG A 617 -25.43 -30.24 -10.51
C ARG A 617 -25.59 -31.63 -11.13
N ASN A 618 -24.91 -31.83 -12.25
CA ASN A 618 -24.74 -33.15 -12.86
C ASN A 618 -23.28 -33.60 -12.62
N GLY A 619 -23.07 -34.56 -11.72
CA GLY A 619 -21.74 -35.03 -11.35
C GLY A 619 -20.93 -35.68 -12.48
N ASN A 620 -21.58 -36.06 -13.58
CA ASN A 620 -20.95 -36.69 -14.75
C ASN A 620 -20.56 -35.68 -15.86
N ALA A 621 -21.02 -34.43 -15.76
CA ALA A 621 -20.80 -33.42 -16.78
C ALA A 621 -19.80 -32.35 -16.23
N LYS A 622 -18.69 -32.16 -16.94
CA LYS A 622 -17.65 -31.18 -16.59
C LYS A 622 -18.15 -29.72 -16.56
N ASN A 623 -19.17 -29.43 -17.36
CA ASN A 623 -19.69 -28.06 -17.55
C ASN A 623 -21.06 -27.87 -16.88
N SER A 624 -21.39 -28.65 -15.82
CA SER A 624 -22.62 -28.48 -15.07
C SER A 624 -22.41 -27.42 -13.95
N LEU A 625 -23.51 -27.05 -13.29
CA LEU A 625 -23.47 -26.23 -12.07
C LEU A 625 -22.46 -26.84 -11.06
N SER A 626 -21.57 -26.04 -10.49
CA SER A 626 -20.46 -26.52 -9.64
C SER A 626 -20.96 -27.07 -8.29
N CYS A 627 -22.02 -26.46 -7.71
CA CYS A 627 -22.62 -26.88 -6.45
C CYS A 627 -24.11 -26.52 -6.40
N ASP A 628 -24.94 -27.39 -5.79
CA ASP A 628 -26.39 -27.13 -5.63
C ASP A 628 -26.72 -26.11 -4.53
N ASN A 629 -25.79 -25.79 -3.63
CA ASN A 629 -26.00 -24.75 -2.62
C ASN A 629 -25.70 -23.36 -3.22
N VAL A 630 -26.72 -22.77 -3.86
CA VAL A 630 -26.61 -21.49 -4.56
C VAL A 630 -26.94 -20.36 -3.60
N TYR A 631 -26.03 -19.39 -3.47
CA TYR A 631 -26.17 -18.23 -2.60
C TYR A 631 -26.76 -17.03 -3.34
N ASP A 632 -26.26 -16.73 -4.55
CA ASP A 632 -26.70 -15.58 -5.32
C ASP A 632 -26.76 -15.90 -6.82
N ILE A 633 -27.64 -15.22 -7.53
CA ILE A 633 -27.75 -15.21 -9.00
C ILE A 633 -27.81 -13.74 -9.42
N PHE A 634 -27.02 -13.37 -10.40
CA PHE A 634 -26.91 -12.01 -10.89
C PHE A 634 -26.88 -11.98 -12.43
N GLU A 635 -27.68 -11.11 -13.03
CA GLU A 635 -27.57 -10.77 -14.44
C GLU A 635 -26.72 -9.53 -14.62
N SER A 636 -25.65 -9.62 -15.43
CA SER A 636 -24.79 -8.49 -15.77
C SER A 636 -25.46 -7.54 -16.76
N SER A 637 -24.91 -6.34 -16.92
CA SER A 637 -25.33 -5.37 -17.93
C SER A 637 -25.23 -5.88 -19.38
N LYS A 638 -24.45 -6.96 -19.60
CA LYS A 638 -24.35 -7.69 -20.88
C LYS A 638 -25.37 -8.83 -21.03
N HIS A 639 -26.34 -8.91 -20.11
CA HIS A 639 -27.35 -9.99 -20.05
C HIS A 639 -26.77 -11.40 -19.84
N GLU A 640 -25.63 -11.49 -19.16
CA GLU A 640 -24.99 -12.75 -18.81
C GLU A 640 -25.34 -13.13 -17.35
N ILE A 641 -25.67 -14.40 -17.12
CA ILE A 641 -26.06 -14.90 -15.80
C ILE A 641 -24.85 -15.46 -15.08
N TYR A 642 -24.57 -14.93 -13.90
CA TYR A 642 -23.53 -15.40 -12.97
C TYR A 642 -24.17 -15.98 -11.71
N VAL A 643 -23.57 -17.04 -11.18
CA VAL A 643 -24.10 -17.84 -10.07
C VAL A 643 -23.03 -18.02 -9.00
N ALA A 644 -23.27 -17.53 -7.81
CA ALA A 644 -22.41 -17.73 -6.64
C ALA A 644 -22.83 -19.00 -5.90
N THR A 645 -21.92 -19.96 -5.74
CA THR A 645 -22.20 -21.23 -5.07
C THR A 645 -21.33 -21.44 -3.84
N PHE A 646 -21.88 -22.04 -2.79
CA PHE A 646 -21.15 -22.35 -1.56
C PHE A 646 -20.37 -23.65 -1.70
N GLY A 647 -19.06 -23.54 -1.84
CA GLY A 647 -18.13 -24.65 -2.03
C GLY A 647 -17.76 -24.96 -3.49
N GLY A 648 -18.48 -24.39 -4.46
CA GLY A 648 -18.21 -24.56 -5.90
C GLY A 648 -17.59 -23.34 -6.60
N GLY A 649 -17.60 -22.19 -5.95
CA GLY A 649 -17.09 -20.93 -6.52
C GLY A 649 -18.11 -20.20 -7.38
N LEU A 650 -17.63 -19.44 -8.36
CA LEU A 650 -18.46 -18.68 -9.31
C LEU A 650 -18.66 -19.45 -10.60
N ASP A 651 -19.89 -19.56 -11.05
CA ASP A 651 -20.30 -20.12 -12.33
C ASP A 651 -20.88 -19.05 -13.24
N LYS A 652 -20.58 -19.09 -14.54
CA LYS A 652 -21.20 -18.30 -15.58
C LYS A 652 -22.01 -19.22 -16.47
N LEU A 653 -23.29 -18.94 -16.62
CA LEU A 653 -24.13 -19.67 -17.57
C LEU A 653 -23.73 -19.32 -19.02
N THR A 654 -23.38 -20.33 -19.83
CA THR A 654 -22.97 -20.14 -21.23
C THR A 654 -24.03 -20.59 -22.23
N GLY A 655 -25.01 -21.34 -21.78
CA GLY A 655 -26.12 -21.84 -22.63
C GLY A 655 -26.87 -22.99 -21.96
N PHE A 656 -27.68 -23.67 -22.76
CA PHE A 656 -28.43 -24.85 -22.36
C PHE A 656 -28.13 -25.99 -23.35
N ASP A 657 -28.10 -27.24 -22.83
CA ASP A 657 -28.00 -28.43 -23.69
C ASP A 657 -29.35 -28.77 -24.37
N GLU A 658 -29.36 -29.81 -25.20
CA GLU A 658 -30.57 -30.28 -25.88
C GLU A 658 -31.68 -30.76 -24.93
N GLN A 659 -31.33 -31.14 -23.69
CA GLN A 659 -32.26 -31.57 -22.66
C GLN A 659 -32.71 -30.38 -21.78
N GLY A 660 -32.21 -29.17 -22.00
CA GLY A 660 -32.54 -27.97 -21.23
C GLY A 660 -31.76 -27.82 -19.95
N ASN A 661 -30.69 -28.60 -19.74
CA ASN A 661 -29.79 -28.39 -18.59
C ASN A 661 -28.84 -27.22 -18.86
N GLY A 662 -28.52 -26.43 -17.81
CA GLY A 662 -27.57 -25.31 -17.95
C GLY A 662 -26.13 -25.76 -18.15
N ILE A 663 -25.46 -25.15 -19.14
CA ILE A 663 -24.02 -25.31 -19.39
C ILE A 663 -23.29 -24.14 -18.75
N PHE A 664 -22.31 -24.43 -17.88
CA PHE A 664 -21.59 -23.43 -17.07
C PHE A 664 -20.09 -23.41 -17.33
N LYS A 665 -19.51 -22.22 -17.27
CA LYS A 665 -18.08 -22.00 -17.13
C LYS A 665 -17.78 -21.69 -15.67
N ASN A 666 -16.93 -22.47 -15.02
CA ASN A 666 -16.55 -22.29 -13.62
C ASN A 666 -15.26 -21.49 -13.46
N TYR A 667 -15.24 -20.57 -12.50
CA TYR A 667 -14.11 -19.69 -12.14
C TYR A 667 -13.40 -20.11 -10.84
N SER A 668 -13.65 -21.32 -10.33
CA SER A 668 -13.05 -21.84 -9.08
C SER A 668 -11.67 -22.46 -9.28
N SER A 669 -10.79 -21.83 -10.02
CA SER A 669 -9.38 -22.24 -10.04
C SER A 669 -8.68 -21.77 -8.75
N PRO A 670 -7.68 -22.51 -8.20
CA PRO A 670 -6.93 -22.07 -7.01
C PRO A 670 -6.32 -20.68 -7.10
N GLN A 671 -6.26 -20.11 -8.29
CA GLN A 671 -5.63 -18.83 -8.60
C GLN A 671 -6.64 -17.70 -8.87
N MET A 672 -7.96 -17.98 -8.98
CA MET A 672 -8.90 -16.99 -9.47
C MET A 672 -9.90 -16.51 -8.42
N ILE A 673 -10.72 -17.37 -7.82
CA ILE A 673 -11.80 -16.94 -6.91
C ILE A 673 -11.96 -17.96 -5.78
N SER A 674 -12.32 -17.48 -4.57
CA SER A 674 -12.69 -18.33 -3.45
C SER A 674 -13.81 -19.31 -3.80
N ASN A 675 -13.79 -20.48 -3.21
CA ASN A 675 -14.89 -21.45 -3.34
C ASN A 675 -16.18 -21.04 -2.62
N VAL A 676 -16.17 -19.91 -1.90
CA VAL A 676 -17.31 -19.42 -1.12
C VAL A 676 -17.59 -17.94 -1.45
N PRO A 677 -18.03 -17.62 -2.69
CA PRO A 677 -18.61 -16.33 -3.01
C PRO A 677 -19.95 -16.17 -2.29
N LEU A 678 -20.17 -14.99 -1.70
CA LEU A 678 -21.36 -14.72 -0.89
C LEU A 678 -22.46 -14.02 -1.69
N THR A 679 -22.12 -12.92 -2.38
CA THR A 679 -23.05 -12.17 -3.24
C THR A 679 -22.34 -11.63 -4.47
N LEU A 680 -23.10 -11.07 -5.42
CA LEU A 680 -22.61 -10.55 -6.69
C LEU A 680 -23.16 -9.15 -6.94
N ALA A 681 -22.31 -8.24 -7.41
CA ALA A 681 -22.74 -6.92 -7.87
C ALA A 681 -21.83 -6.39 -8.96
N GLU A 682 -22.36 -5.60 -9.88
CA GLU A 682 -21.62 -5.02 -11.01
C GLU A 682 -21.36 -3.52 -10.76
N ASP A 683 -20.13 -3.06 -11.01
CA ASP A 683 -19.82 -1.63 -11.00
C ASP A 683 -20.25 -0.94 -12.32
N ASN A 684 -20.08 0.37 -12.41
CA ASN A 684 -20.42 1.15 -13.60
C ASN A 684 -19.46 0.97 -14.78
N GLU A 685 -18.32 0.29 -14.58
CA GLU A 685 -17.36 -0.08 -15.62
C GLU A 685 -17.62 -1.48 -16.18
N GLY A 686 -18.66 -2.18 -15.65
CA GLY A 686 -19.03 -3.52 -16.07
C GLY A 686 -18.16 -4.61 -15.46
N ASN A 687 -17.53 -4.39 -14.30
CA ASN A 687 -16.78 -5.40 -13.58
C ASN A 687 -17.61 -5.99 -12.45
N LEU A 688 -17.46 -7.29 -12.21
CA LEU A 688 -18.21 -8.00 -11.18
C LEU A 688 -17.45 -8.00 -9.85
N TRP A 689 -18.08 -7.51 -8.78
CA TRP A 689 -17.58 -7.52 -7.43
C TRP A 689 -18.18 -8.68 -6.64
N ILE A 690 -17.33 -9.44 -5.97
CA ILE A 690 -17.65 -10.71 -5.36
C ILE A 690 -17.11 -10.75 -3.94
N PRO A 691 -17.91 -10.36 -2.93
CA PRO A 691 -17.59 -10.60 -1.53
C PRO A 691 -17.44 -12.10 -1.26
N SER A 692 -16.42 -12.47 -0.49
CA SER A 692 -16.13 -13.85 -0.10
C SER A 692 -15.58 -13.89 1.32
N GLU A 693 -15.52 -15.08 1.94
CA GLU A 693 -15.00 -15.23 3.30
C GLU A 693 -13.55 -14.78 3.45
N ASN A 694 -12.72 -14.89 2.41
CA ASN A 694 -11.29 -14.55 2.45
C ASN A 694 -10.96 -13.18 1.85
N GLY A 695 -11.94 -12.41 1.40
CA GLY A 695 -11.75 -11.08 0.84
C GLY A 695 -12.77 -10.68 -0.21
N LEU A 696 -12.58 -9.51 -0.79
CA LEU A 696 -13.39 -8.96 -1.87
C LEU A 696 -12.68 -9.17 -3.20
N TYR A 697 -13.34 -9.82 -4.16
CA TYR A 697 -12.83 -10.05 -5.51
C TYR A 697 -13.44 -9.07 -6.49
N ARG A 698 -12.66 -8.64 -7.49
CA ARG A 698 -13.10 -7.93 -8.68
C ARG A 698 -12.78 -8.78 -9.91
N LEU A 699 -13.79 -9.18 -10.66
CA LEU A 699 -13.65 -9.90 -11.93
C LEU A 699 -13.86 -8.93 -13.09
N PHE A 700 -12.85 -8.76 -13.93
CA PHE A 700 -12.92 -7.97 -15.16
C PHE A 700 -13.55 -8.79 -16.27
N LEU A 701 -14.80 -8.48 -16.65
CA LEU A 701 -15.57 -9.24 -17.61
C LEU A 701 -15.06 -9.14 -19.07
N GLU A 702 -14.11 -8.23 -19.34
CA GLU A 702 -13.51 -8.09 -20.66
C GLU A 702 -12.45 -9.14 -20.96
N ASN A 703 -11.68 -9.56 -19.96
CA ASN A 703 -10.51 -10.42 -20.13
C ASN A 703 -10.43 -11.58 -19.13
N ASP A 704 -11.49 -11.80 -18.35
CA ASP A 704 -11.58 -12.82 -17.29
C ASP A 704 -10.47 -12.74 -16.22
N SER A 705 -9.81 -11.59 -16.08
CA SER A 705 -8.81 -11.41 -15.03
C SER A 705 -9.46 -11.05 -13.70
N THR A 706 -8.81 -11.40 -12.59
CA THR A 706 -9.31 -11.14 -11.24
C THR A 706 -8.32 -10.37 -10.39
N GLU A 707 -8.85 -9.53 -9.52
CA GLU A 707 -8.13 -8.90 -8.42
C GLU A 707 -8.74 -9.34 -7.10
N ILE A 708 -7.89 -9.54 -6.08
CA ILE A 708 -8.33 -9.84 -4.73
C ILE A 708 -7.93 -8.70 -3.79
N TYR A 709 -8.87 -8.25 -2.96
CA TYR A 709 -8.67 -7.32 -1.86
C TYR A 709 -8.90 -8.07 -0.54
N ASP A 710 -7.83 -8.63 -0.02
CA ASP A 710 -7.81 -9.41 1.22
C ASP A 710 -7.40 -8.54 2.44
N ASN A 711 -6.93 -9.17 3.52
CA ASN A 711 -6.46 -8.50 4.72
C ASN A 711 -5.24 -7.55 4.52
N ARG A 712 -4.64 -7.49 3.31
CA ARG A 712 -3.64 -6.46 2.94
C ARG A 712 -4.29 -5.09 2.84
N PHE A 713 -5.54 -5.06 2.38
CA PHE A 713 -6.30 -3.85 2.09
C PHE A 713 -7.41 -3.61 3.11
N LEU A 714 -8.16 -4.65 3.45
CA LEU A 714 -9.27 -4.58 4.40
C LEU A 714 -8.78 -4.31 5.83
N PRO A 715 -9.60 -3.70 6.69
CA PRO A 715 -9.33 -3.63 8.13
C PRO A 715 -9.03 -5.00 8.73
N GLU A 716 -8.13 -5.06 9.70
CA GLU A 716 -7.70 -6.32 10.33
C GLU A 716 -8.89 -7.06 10.98
N GLY A 717 -9.05 -8.33 10.61
CA GLY A 717 -10.10 -9.20 11.12
C GLY A 717 -11.52 -8.80 10.71
N LEU A 718 -11.70 -7.99 9.68
CA LEU A 718 -13.01 -7.66 9.12
C LEU A 718 -13.52 -8.85 8.27
N LEU A 719 -14.76 -9.28 8.51
CA LEU A 719 -15.41 -10.34 7.75
C LEU A 719 -16.53 -9.74 6.90
N LEU A 720 -16.53 -10.08 5.61
CA LEU A 720 -17.63 -9.77 4.71
C LEU A 720 -18.82 -10.71 4.98
N THR A 721 -20.03 -10.20 4.85
CA THR A 721 -21.25 -10.96 5.09
C THR A 721 -21.97 -11.31 3.77
N ASP A 722 -22.99 -12.16 3.85
CA ASP A 722 -23.87 -12.49 2.72
C ASP A 722 -24.96 -11.42 2.47
N SER A 723 -24.77 -10.20 3.00
CA SER A 723 -25.61 -9.07 2.66
C SER A 723 -25.46 -8.74 1.17
N ARG A 724 -26.56 -8.50 0.50
CA ARG A 724 -26.50 -8.08 -0.90
C ARG A 724 -25.74 -6.78 -1.04
N ALA A 725 -24.71 -6.76 -1.89
CA ALA A 725 -23.98 -5.53 -2.22
C ALA A 725 -24.91 -4.51 -2.90
N CYS A 726 -24.77 -3.24 -2.56
CA CYS A 726 -25.56 -2.16 -3.10
C CYS A 726 -24.67 -1.19 -3.87
N ARG A 727 -25.00 -0.94 -5.15
CA ARG A 727 -24.39 0.16 -5.90
C ARG A 727 -25.25 1.40 -5.73
N LEU A 728 -24.65 2.46 -5.18
CA LEU A 728 -25.32 3.75 -5.01
C LEU A 728 -25.43 4.51 -6.33
N SER A 729 -26.34 5.47 -6.35
CA SER A 729 -26.55 6.39 -7.49
C SER A 729 -25.31 7.21 -7.87
N ASN A 730 -24.38 7.44 -6.92
CA ASN A 730 -23.08 8.08 -7.13
C ASN A 730 -21.98 7.12 -7.60
N ASN A 731 -22.31 5.85 -7.94
CA ASN A 731 -21.42 4.77 -8.34
C ASN A 731 -20.50 4.22 -7.24
N GLU A 732 -20.70 4.59 -6.00
CA GLU A 732 -20.05 3.95 -4.86
C GLU A 732 -20.67 2.58 -4.61
N MET A 733 -19.86 1.59 -4.22
CA MET A 733 -20.30 0.24 -3.90
C MET A 733 -20.28 0.03 -2.38
N LEU A 734 -21.37 -0.52 -1.85
CA LEU A 734 -21.53 -0.83 -0.44
C LEU A 734 -21.59 -2.33 -0.20
N PHE A 735 -20.87 -2.78 0.84
CA PHE A 735 -20.82 -4.18 1.27
C PHE A 735 -21.07 -4.27 2.77
N GLY A 736 -21.83 -5.25 3.20
CA GLY A 736 -22.02 -5.52 4.63
C GLY A 736 -20.86 -6.30 5.22
N THR A 737 -20.55 -5.98 6.46
CA THR A 737 -19.52 -6.68 7.24
C THR A 737 -20.05 -7.06 8.62
N ASP A 738 -19.21 -7.78 9.38
CA ASP A 738 -19.48 -8.14 10.78
C ASP A 738 -19.41 -6.94 11.75
N ARG A 739 -18.90 -5.78 11.29
CA ARG A 739 -18.67 -4.59 12.12
C ARG A 739 -19.32 -3.32 11.61
N GLY A 740 -19.81 -3.28 10.36
CA GLY A 740 -20.41 -2.08 9.80
C GLY A 740 -20.51 -2.12 8.29
N LEU A 741 -20.80 -0.97 7.70
CA LEU A 741 -20.98 -0.77 6.26
C LEU A 741 -19.64 -0.43 5.60
N LEU A 742 -19.13 -1.32 4.74
CA LEU A 742 -17.92 -1.09 3.97
C LEU A 742 -18.26 -0.44 2.63
N SER A 743 -17.63 0.68 2.32
CA SER A 743 -17.80 1.36 1.04
C SER A 743 -16.50 1.47 0.25
N ILE A 744 -16.62 1.44 -1.09
CA ILE A 744 -15.54 1.62 -2.05
C ILE A 744 -15.99 2.49 -3.22
N ILE A 745 -15.04 3.18 -3.82
CA ILE A 745 -15.22 3.87 -5.10
C ILE A 745 -14.43 3.08 -6.16
N PRO A 746 -15.08 2.28 -7.04
CA PRO A 746 -14.42 1.37 -7.96
C PRO A 746 -13.34 2.01 -8.84
N GLN A 747 -13.54 3.26 -9.28
CA GLN A 747 -12.59 4.02 -10.10
C GLN A 747 -11.28 4.37 -9.36
N GLN A 748 -11.34 4.45 -8.02
CA GLN A 748 -10.18 4.75 -7.17
C GLN A 748 -9.40 3.49 -6.76
N MET A 749 -9.96 2.30 -7.03
CA MET A 749 -9.37 1.01 -6.68
C MET A 749 -8.21 0.66 -7.62
N LYS A 750 -7.13 1.46 -7.54
CA LYS A 750 -5.90 1.21 -8.29
C LYS A 750 -4.87 0.55 -7.37
N ARG A 751 -4.36 -0.60 -7.80
CA ARG A 751 -3.23 -1.24 -7.14
C ARG A 751 -1.94 -0.52 -7.47
N ASN A 752 -1.05 -0.48 -6.50
CA ASN A 752 0.28 0.07 -6.72
C ASN A 752 1.05 -0.84 -7.68
N SER A 753 1.49 -0.29 -8.81
CA SER A 753 2.35 -0.98 -9.79
C SER A 753 3.83 -0.96 -9.40
N TYR A 754 4.19 -0.45 -8.21
CA TYR A 754 5.57 -0.43 -7.75
C TYR A 754 6.18 -1.83 -7.80
N THR A 755 7.28 -1.96 -8.53
CA THR A 755 8.04 -3.21 -8.63
C THR A 755 9.22 -3.13 -7.67
N SER A 756 9.17 -3.89 -6.59
CA SER A 756 10.28 -4.04 -5.66
C SER A 756 11.42 -4.81 -6.30
N ASN A 757 12.64 -4.54 -5.86
CA ASN A 757 13.82 -5.23 -6.36
C ASN A 757 13.90 -6.65 -5.77
N LEU A 758 13.86 -7.66 -6.63
CA LEU A 758 14.05 -9.06 -6.27
C LEU A 758 15.54 -9.41 -6.39
N ILE A 759 16.12 -9.86 -5.32
CA ILE A 759 17.54 -10.23 -5.21
C ILE A 759 17.70 -11.68 -4.78
N ILE A 760 18.82 -12.28 -5.13
CA ILE A 760 19.27 -13.55 -4.57
C ILE A 760 20.25 -13.22 -3.44
N THR A 761 19.96 -13.69 -2.24
CA THR A 761 20.71 -13.36 -1.03
C THR A 761 21.85 -14.31 -0.79
N ASP A 762 21.58 -15.62 -0.87
CA ASP A 762 22.56 -16.67 -0.56
C ASP A 762 22.34 -17.89 -1.44
N ILE A 763 23.43 -18.61 -1.67
CA ILE A 763 23.41 -19.93 -2.31
C ILE A 763 24.16 -20.89 -1.42
N HIS A 764 23.50 -21.98 -1.04
CA HIS A 764 24.12 -23.05 -0.26
C HIS A 764 24.28 -24.29 -1.13
N ILE A 765 25.45 -24.86 -1.11
CA ILE A 765 25.81 -26.09 -1.85
C ILE A 765 26.18 -27.15 -0.84
N ASN A 766 25.46 -28.28 -0.87
CA ASN A 766 25.59 -29.35 0.12
C ASN A 766 25.49 -28.84 1.59
N GLY A 767 24.74 -27.75 1.82
CA GLY A 767 24.56 -27.14 3.14
C GLY A 767 25.60 -26.07 3.52
N GLU A 768 26.66 -25.91 2.75
CA GLU A 768 27.68 -24.88 2.98
C GLU A 768 27.32 -23.60 2.19
N LYS A 769 27.42 -22.46 2.86
CA LYS A 769 27.20 -21.14 2.23
C LYS A 769 28.35 -20.84 1.27
N LYS A 770 28.01 -20.63 0.00
CA LYS A 770 28.94 -20.08 -1.00
C LYS A 770 28.59 -18.61 -1.21
N GLU A 771 29.52 -17.72 -1.01
CA GLU A 771 29.32 -16.32 -1.31
C GLU A 771 29.10 -16.18 -2.82
N PRO A 772 27.94 -15.69 -3.26
CA PRO A 772 27.73 -15.42 -4.66
C PRO A 772 28.67 -14.28 -5.05
N SER A 773 29.55 -14.50 -5.99
CA SER A 773 30.16 -13.39 -6.72
C SER A 773 29.02 -12.73 -7.50
N TYR A 774 28.47 -11.66 -6.99
CA TYR A 774 27.30 -10.95 -7.55
C TYR A 774 27.47 -10.51 -9.02
N ARG A 775 28.63 -10.72 -9.58
CA ARG A 775 29.01 -10.35 -10.96
C ARG A 775 29.00 -11.51 -11.93
N SER A 776 28.92 -12.77 -11.49
CA SER A 776 28.89 -13.90 -12.41
C SER A 776 27.46 -14.24 -12.82
N SER A 777 27.19 -14.23 -14.10
CA SER A 777 25.90 -14.61 -14.69
C SER A 777 25.58 -16.12 -14.54
N GLY A 778 26.43 -16.92 -13.86
CA GLY A 778 26.23 -18.33 -13.71
C GLY A 778 27.17 -19.01 -12.68
N ILE A 779 26.73 -20.17 -12.21
CA ILE A 779 27.45 -21.03 -11.24
C ILE A 779 27.73 -22.36 -11.91
N THR A 780 28.98 -22.83 -11.81
CA THR A 780 29.38 -24.18 -12.26
C THR A 780 29.59 -25.07 -11.04
N LEU A 781 28.86 -26.15 -10.97
CA LEU A 781 28.85 -27.15 -9.90
C LEU A 781 29.48 -28.46 -10.41
N SER A 782 30.25 -29.13 -9.56
CA SER A 782 30.73 -30.49 -9.84
C SER A 782 29.58 -31.49 -9.70
N HIS A 783 29.79 -32.73 -10.23
CA HIS A 783 28.81 -33.80 -10.10
C HIS A 783 28.50 -34.19 -8.63
N LYS A 784 29.36 -33.85 -7.67
CA LYS A 784 29.17 -34.07 -6.24
C LYS A 784 28.42 -32.94 -5.55
N GLU A 785 28.29 -31.79 -6.20
CA GLU A 785 27.62 -30.58 -5.72
C GLU A 785 26.20 -30.39 -6.36
N ASN A 786 25.51 -31.51 -6.59
CA ASN A 786 24.23 -31.55 -7.30
C ASN A 786 22.99 -31.28 -6.41
N SER A 787 23.23 -30.93 -5.15
CA SER A 787 22.20 -30.55 -4.19
C SER A 787 22.51 -29.14 -3.67
N PHE A 788 21.58 -28.23 -3.89
CA PHE A 788 21.76 -26.82 -3.54
C PHE A 788 20.44 -26.15 -3.13
N SER A 789 20.55 -25.09 -2.36
CA SER A 789 19.43 -24.18 -2.09
C SER A 789 19.78 -22.75 -2.45
N ILE A 790 18.77 -22.02 -2.93
CA ILE A 790 18.89 -20.64 -3.35
C ILE A 790 17.92 -19.81 -2.53
N ASN A 791 18.46 -18.88 -1.75
CA ASN A 791 17.69 -17.92 -0.99
C ASN A 791 17.48 -16.65 -1.83
N TYR A 792 16.26 -16.14 -1.84
CA TYR A 792 15.89 -14.94 -2.57
C TYR A 792 14.97 -14.08 -1.71
N GLU A 793 14.99 -12.76 -1.98
CA GLU A 793 14.26 -11.78 -1.20
C GLU A 793 13.78 -10.65 -2.10
N THR A 794 12.57 -10.15 -1.85
CA THR A 794 12.05 -8.94 -2.48
C THR A 794 12.11 -7.81 -1.47
N LEU A 795 12.85 -6.76 -1.81
CA LEU A 795 13.07 -5.61 -0.93
C LEU A 795 11.84 -4.68 -0.92
N ASP A 796 10.71 -5.21 -0.47
CA ASP A 796 9.47 -4.49 -0.25
C ASP A 796 9.28 -4.24 1.25
N MET A 797 9.41 -2.96 1.65
CA MET A 797 9.38 -2.58 3.05
C MET A 797 7.97 -2.36 3.59
N LYS A 798 6.93 -2.33 2.73
CA LYS A 798 5.56 -2.04 3.17
C LYS A 798 4.96 -3.19 3.97
N PHE A 799 4.82 -4.35 3.34
CA PHE A 799 4.31 -5.58 3.94
C PHE A 799 5.14 -6.80 3.49
N PRO A 800 6.40 -6.94 3.94
CA PRO A 800 7.31 -7.96 3.43
C PRO A 800 6.78 -9.38 3.62
N ASN A 801 6.09 -9.68 4.73
CA ASN A 801 5.50 -10.99 5.01
C ASN A 801 4.32 -11.38 4.07
N LYS A 802 3.87 -10.46 3.21
CA LYS A 802 2.75 -10.70 2.26
C LYS A 802 3.20 -10.85 0.81
N ILE A 803 4.50 -10.86 0.58
CA ILE A 803 5.08 -11.11 -0.73
C ILE A 803 4.93 -12.60 -1.04
N GLU A 804 4.44 -12.89 -2.24
CA GLU A 804 4.36 -14.23 -2.79
C GLU A 804 5.44 -14.42 -3.85
N TYR A 805 5.97 -15.62 -3.93
CA TYR A 805 7.04 -15.96 -4.85
C TYR A 805 6.62 -17.10 -5.78
N ALA A 806 7.22 -17.12 -6.97
CA ALA A 806 7.20 -18.29 -7.81
C ALA A 806 8.62 -18.53 -8.36
N TYR A 807 9.08 -19.78 -8.33
CA TYR A 807 10.39 -20.16 -8.83
C TYR A 807 10.32 -21.42 -9.68
N ARG A 808 11.33 -21.59 -10.53
CA ARG A 808 11.54 -22.82 -11.29
C ARG A 808 13.03 -23.00 -11.63
N LEU A 809 13.40 -24.21 -11.90
CA LEU A 809 14.67 -24.56 -12.54
C LEU A 809 14.36 -24.94 -14.00
N LYS A 810 14.44 -23.96 -14.91
CA LYS A 810 14.15 -24.16 -16.34
C LYS A 810 15.04 -25.26 -16.91
N GLY A 811 14.42 -26.26 -17.52
CA GLY A 811 15.08 -27.49 -17.98
C GLY A 811 14.90 -28.69 -17.02
N PHE A 812 14.32 -28.47 -15.83
CA PHE A 812 14.07 -29.50 -14.84
C PHE A 812 12.63 -29.52 -14.34
N ASP A 813 12.05 -28.36 -13.94
CA ASP A 813 10.70 -28.27 -13.40
C ASP A 813 9.88 -27.11 -14.02
N ASN A 814 8.59 -27.04 -13.64
CA ASN A 814 7.66 -25.97 -13.97
C ASN A 814 7.63 -24.92 -12.84
N TRP A 815 6.85 -23.83 -13.02
CA TRP A 815 6.67 -22.81 -12.00
C TRP A 815 6.02 -23.36 -10.72
N ASN A 816 6.77 -23.27 -9.61
CA ASN A 816 6.33 -23.59 -8.26
C ASN A 816 5.89 -22.29 -7.59
N TYR A 817 4.59 -22.13 -7.39
CA TYR A 817 4.04 -20.98 -6.70
C TYR A 817 4.06 -21.24 -5.19
N VAL A 818 4.75 -20.37 -4.46
CA VAL A 818 4.92 -20.45 -3.01
C VAL A 818 4.50 -19.14 -2.38
N LYS A 819 3.90 -19.19 -1.18
CA LYS A 819 3.50 -17.98 -0.48
C LYS A 819 4.74 -17.16 -0.12
N ASN A 820 5.03 -16.99 1.14
CA ASN A 820 6.18 -16.23 1.64
C ASN A 820 7.47 -17.07 1.82
N ASN A 821 7.56 -18.25 1.21
CA ASN A 821 8.79 -19.02 1.24
C ASN A 821 9.87 -18.38 0.36
N ARG A 822 11.00 -18.08 0.93
CA ARG A 822 12.12 -17.34 0.33
C ARG A 822 13.32 -18.24 -0.03
N MET A 823 13.11 -19.54 -0.04
CA MET A 823 14.14 -20.52 -0.33
C MET A 823 13.63 -21.57 -1.31
N ALA A 824 14.36 -21.77 -2.39
CA ALA A 824 14.19 -22.90 -3.30
C ALA A 824 15.24 -23.97 -2.98
N VAL A 825 14.81 -25.21 -2.83
CA VAL A 825 15.69 -26.35 -2.53
C VAL A 825 15.62 -27.34 -3.67
N TYR A 826 16.78 -27.71 -4.19
CA TYR A 826 16.94 -28.70 -5.24
C TYR A 826 17.93 -29.79 -4.78
N THR A 827 17.55 -31.06 -4.95
CA THR A 827 18.37 -32.20 -4.52
C THR A 827 18.57 -33.16 -5.67
N ASN A 828 19.78 -33.67 -5.80
CA ASN A 828 20.15 -34.67 -6.78
C ASN A 828 19.80 -34.32 -8.23
N ILE A 829 20.13 -33.09 -8.63
CA ILE A 829 19.87 -32.58 -9.99
C ILE A 829 20.86 -33.28 -10.97
N PRO A 830 20.41 -33.83 -12.09
CA PRO A 830 21.25 -34.43 -13.11
C PRO A 830 22.26 -33.45 -13.73
N LYS A 831 23.30 -33.98 -14.37
CA LYS A 831 24.21 -33.17 -15.19
C LYS A 831 23.45 -32.43 -16.27
N GLY A 832 23.82 -31.18 -16.50
CA GLY A 832 23.17 -30.33 -17.51
C GLY A 832 23.34 -28.86 -17.29
N ASN A 833 22.76 -28.08 -18.21
CA ASN A 833 22.69 -26.63 -18.13
C ASN A 833 21.26 -26.23 -17.79
N TYR A 834 21.10 -25.55 -16.68
CA TYR A 834 19.83 -25.11 -16.14
C TYR A 834 19.82 -23.58 -15.95
N CYS A 835 18.64 -23.02 -15.86
CA CYS A 835 18.47 -21.62 -15.50
C CYS A 835 17.45 -21.53 -14.36
N PHE A 836 17.92 -21.18 -13.17
CA PHE A 836 17.04 -20.87 -12.05
C PHE A 836 16.35 -19.54 -12.33
N GLN A 837 15.04 -19.53 -12.23
CA GLN A 837 14.21 -18.35 -12.45
C GLN A 837 13.31 -18.14 -11.24
N VAL A 838 13.24 -16.91 -10.76
CA VAL A 838 12.34 -16.51 -9.67
C VAL A 838 11.67 -15.17 -9.97
N LYS A 839 10.41 -15.06 -9.61
CA LYS A 839 9.58 -13.83 -9.67
C LYS A 839 8.81 -13.66 -8.37
N SER A 840 8.37 -12.45 -8.07
CA SER A 840 7.61 -12.15 -6.87
C SER A 840 6.46 -11.21 -7.15
N THR A 841 5.51 -11.15 -6.21
CA THR A 841 4.55 -10.05 -6.14
C THR A 841 5.17 -8.85 -5.42
N ASN A 842 4.51 -7.69 -5.51
CA ASN A 842 4.71 -6.60 -4.56
C ASN A 842 3.80 -6.79 -3.32
N SER A 843 3.85 -5.87 -2.36
CA SER A 843 3.00 -5.87 -1.15
C SER A 843 1.49 -5.79 -1.44
N ASP A 844 1.09 -5.33 -2.61
CA ASP A 844 -0.30 -5.28 -3.06
C ASP A 844 -0.73 -6.56 -3.82
N GLY A 845 0.15 -7.59 -3.89
CA GLY A 845 -0.12 -8.86 -4.55
C GLY A 845 -0.05 -8.82 -6.07
N VAL A 846 0.52 -7.76 -6.65
CA VAL A 846 0.71 -7.64 -8.11
C VAL A 846 2.00 -8.35 -8.50
N TRP A 847 1.91 -9.34 -9.39
CA TRP A 847 3.07 -10.05 -9.91
C TRP A 847 3.96 -9.13 -10.74
N SER A 848 5.26 -9.17 -10.49
CA SER A 848 6.27 -8.48 -11.28
C SER A 848 6.48 -9.18 -12.61
N ASN A 849 6.59 -8.40 -13.70
CA ASN A 849 7.02 -8.90 -15.00
C ASN A 849 8.54 -9.15 -15.06
N LYS A 850 9.29 -8.68 -14.05
CA LYS A 850 10.74 -8.90 -13.96
C LYS A 850 11.00 -10.26 -13.34
N ILE A 851 11.77 -11.08 -14.05
CA ILE A 851 12.24 -12.39 -13.59
C ILE A 851 13.72 -12.24 -13.26
N LYS A 852 14.13 -12.73 -12.07
CA LYS A 852 15.56 -12.86 -11.72
C LYS A 852 16.03 -14.22 -12.13
N GLU A 853 17.21 -14.27 -12.79
CA GLU A 853 17.75 -15.49 -13.38
C GLU A 853 19.19 -15.73 -12.94
N ILE A 854 19.55 -17.00 -12.76
CA ILE A 854 20.93 -17.47 -12.60
C ILE A 854 21.11 -18.74 -13.42
N SER A 855 22.16 -18.78 -14.25
CA SER A 855 22.57 -19.99 -14.95
C SER A 855 23.29 -20.95 -14.01
N ILE A 856 22.91 -22.24 -14.04
CA ILE A 856 23.50 -23.29 -13.21
C ILE A 856 23.94 -24.43 -14.14
N THR A 857 25.24 -24.68 -14.16
CA THR A 857 25.85 -25.79 -14.93
C THR A 857 26.32 -26.87 -13.98
N ILE A 858 25.80 -28.08 -14.10
CA ILE A 858 26.24 -29.25 -13.35
C ILE A 858 27.10 -30.12 -14.27
N LEU A 859 28.38 -30.24 -13.92
CA LEU A 859 29.37 -30.99 -14.69
C LEU A 859 29.09 -32.50 -14.57
N PRO A 860 29.34 -33.27 -15.64
CA PRO A 860 29.26 -34.73 -15.59
C PRO A 860 30.34 -35.36 -14.68
N SER A 861 30.07 -36.51 -14.13
CA SER A 861 31.11 -37.32 -13.51
C SER A 861 32.18 -37.72 -14.55
N PHE A 862 33.42 -38.06 -14.10
CA PHE A 862 34.49 -38.49 -15.03
C PHE A 862 33.98 -39.58 -15.99
N TRP A 863 33.25 -40.57 -15.46
CA TRP A 863 32.74 -41.70 -16.23
C TRP A 863 31.66 -41.32 -17.27
N GLU A 864 30.98 -40.24 -17.09
CA GLU A 864 29.96 -39.73 -17.99
C GLU A 864 30.45 -38.59 -18.89
N SER A 865 31.72 -38.21 -18.73
CA SER A 865 32.37 -37.17 -19.52
C SER A 865 32.83 -37.74 -20.89
N ILE A 866 33.15 -36.82 -21.84
CA ILE A 866 33.79 -37.19 -23.11
C ILE A 866 35.04 -38.05 -22.90
N TYR A 867 35.83 -37.72 -21.89
CA TYR A 867 37.05 -38.47 -21.55
C TYR A 867 36.73 -39.87 -21.04
N GLY A 868 35.68 -40.02 -20.24
CA GLY A 868 35.19 -41.34 -19.79
C GLY A 868 34.68 -42.16 -20.98
N THR A 869 33.92 -41.55 -21.88
CA THR A 869 33.44 -42.22 -23.11
C THR A 869 34.61 -42.67 -23.99
N ILE A 870 35.64 -41.85 -24.18
CA ILE A 870 36.83 -42.22 -24.92
C ILE A 870 37.55 -43.42 -24.21
N LEU A 871 37.65 -43.38 -22.88
CA LEU A 871 38.24 -44.46 -22.11
C LEU A 871 37.44 -45.79 -22.27
N TYR A 872 36.12 -45.72 -22.24
CA TYR A 872 35.27 -46.90 -22.49
C TYR A 872 35.51 -47.48 -23.88
N PHE A 873 35.66 -46.60 -24.88
CA PHE A 873 35.95 -47.01 -26.25
C PHE A 873 37.32 -47.66 -26.38
N ILE A 874 38.34 -47.14 -25.69
CA ILE A 874 39.69 -47.73 -25.61
C ILE A 874 39.64 -49.11 -24.95
N ILE A 875 38.94 -49.20 -23.78
CA ILE A 875 38.77 -50.47 -23.06
C ILE A 875 38.05 -51.50 -23.94
N PHE A 876 36.99 -51.09 -24.67
CA PHE A 876 36.26 -51.96 -25.57
C PHE A 876 37.16 -52.50 -26.70
N ILE A 877 37.96 -51.63 -27.34
CA ILE A 877 38.92 -52.03 -28.38
C ILE A 877 39.96 -53.02 -27.79
N LEU A 878 40.45 -52.79 -26.57
CA LEU A 878 41.38 -53.65 -25.87
C LEU A 878 40.78 -55.07 -25.61
N ILE A 879 39.52 -55.12 -25.13
CA ILE A 879 38.78 -56.39 -24.92
C ILE A 879 38.59 -57.12 -26.25
N VAL A 880 38.24 -56.44 -27.32
CA VAL A 880 38.12 -57.07 -28.67
C VAL A 880 39.46 -57.58 -29.15
N ALA A 881 40.55 -56.82 -28.99
CA ALA A 881 41.88 -57.23 -29.35
C ALA A 881 42.37 -58.45 -28.56
N ILE A 882 42.13 -58.48 -27.22
CA ILE A 882 42.44 -59.65 -26.37
C ILE A 882 41.62 -60.86 -26.77
N SER A 883 40.31 -60.68 -27.02
CA SER A 883 39.42 -61.78 -27.45
C SER A 883 39.82 -62.35 -28.81
N THR A 884 40.19 -61.52 -29.76
CA THR A 884 40.68 -61.93 -31.06
C THR A 884 42.05 -62.66 -30.95
N TYR A 885 42.91 -62.17 -30.08
CA TYR A 885 44.18 -62.79 -29.79
C TYR A 885 43.98 -64.18 -29.16
N ILE A 886 43.10 -64.30 -28.15
CA ILE A 886 42.77 -65.62 -27.54
C ILE A 886 42.17 -66.56 -28.59
N LEU A 887 41.26 -66.12 -29.41
CA LEU A 887 40.71 -66.95 -30.52
C LEU A 887 41.80 -67.41 -31.51
N PHE A 888 42.70 -66.46 -31.82
CA PHE A 888 43.87 -66.82 -32.64
C PHE A 888 44.80 -67.85 -31.99
N VAL A 889 45.04 -67.73 -30.71
CA VAL A 889 45.87 -68.74 -29.94
C VAL A 889 45.13 -70.07 -29.86
N ILE A 890 43.79 -70.08 -29.61
CA ILE A 890 42.99 -71.29 -29.60
C ILE A 890 43.01 -71.95 -31.01
N TYR A 891 42.89 -71.20 -32.04
CA TYR A 891 42.91 -71.61 -33.43
C TYR A 891 44.28 -72.22 -33.75
N LYS A 892 45.40 -71.58 -33.32
CA LYS A 892 46.77 -72.10 -33.51
C LYS A 892 47.03 -73.34 -32.68
N LEU A 893 46.50 -73.44 -31.47
CA LEU A 893 46.59 -74.66 -30.63
C LEU A 893 45.82 -75.84 -31.24
N ARG A 894 44.60 -75.61 -31.73
CA ARG A 894 43.79 -76.61 -32.41
C ARG A 894 44.50 -77.16 -33.67
N ASN A 895 45.07 -76.29 -34.47
CA ASN A 895 45.86 -76.69 -35.62
C ASN A 895 47.13 -77.47 -35.27
N ARG A 896 47.74 -77.31 -34.10
CA ARG A 896 48.87 -78.11 -33.61
C ARG A 896 48.44 -79.45 -33.05
N VAL A 897 47.25 -79.64 -32.63
CA VAL A 897 46.70 -80.91 -32.13
C VAL A 897 46.13 -81.77 -33.27
N ALA A 898 45.88 -81.15 -34.43
CA ALA A 898 45.38 -81.87 -35.62
C ALA A 898 46.43 -82.27 -36.63
N ILE A 899 47.76 -82.04 -36.32
CA ILE A 899 48.91 -82.55 -36.96
C ILE A 899 49.56 -83.60 -35.98
#